data_c1724f46829d0ad22f2d3974596b1dda
#
_entry.id   c1724f46829d0ad22f2d3974596b1dda
#
_cell.length_a   1.000
_cell.length_b   1.000
_cell.length_c   1.000
_cell.angle_alpha   90.00
_cell.angle_beta   90.00
_cell.angle_gamma   90.00
#
_symmetry.space_group_name_H-M   'P 1'
#
loop_
_entity.id
_entity.type
_entity.pdbx_description
1 polymer ?
#
loop_
_entity_poly.entity_id
_entity_poly.type
_entity_poly.pdbx_seq_one_letter_code
_entity_poly.pdbx_strand_id
1 'polypeptide(L)'
;MRHLLISALLMAVAVTAAANTLAASAERTRSDRASATQTVRISDLQAGKRFDGIGAVNGGGATSVLLKDYPEPQRSQIMDLVYKPKFGASVSAILVEVPGDGNSTQGSMPSHSHYRGDANFLRGYIWWVMREAQQRNPLLALDATAWSAPAWVGNFWSQDMADYYLAWLQGLREVHGLELDALGCHNEKGWSGDFAKMLRKAMNERGFANVKLHGFGNWGQSKMDFVRAMQEDKELADALDAVCAHTYSEIPLSAEQRAAIEAMGKPIWNSEDHVYLKGFDCLISIVKCFNENYIISGATRIINWYDIAGVYPLEPYSCDPAMVLAREPWSGHYSVRESLWGYAHYGQFSTVGWQYVDQGCLKLDGGGSIITLRNPATDDFSIIIETMEANSVQNLEVRLPKGLSRQPLCVWRSNAQQQFVRQPDVNQKSGRIRLTLEPNTVYSLSTTTGQQHGTFADIPAPAPFPIPYSDDFEHYEQPAAWGYLPHYLADLIGAFEIVEAPKHPGLCLRQTVGDHTLSWAPEWHHYTIIGDSAWTDYEVSADVYLNPQDEAAVMGRLCDVGSGYGIWAKGYYLKLDDQGTCKLVITRGKLNQKELIGDKEQQEAILARKDVEIGGEYTLSEAKVSGISPLQWHNLRLRFDGDQITGYVDGIEVVKATSDHYSKGMAGLMAPLQEHRISTPYFDNLKINPVGRTKAVTAQRLTVEPLYRTN
;
A
#
# COMPACT_ATOMS: atom_id res chain seq x y z
N MET A 1 -21.93 -54.76 -42.76
CA MET A 1 -21.18 -53.65 -42.05
C MET A 1 -21.58 -52.25 -42.53
N ARG A 2 -22.04 -52.02 -43.77
CA ARG A 2 -22.46 -50.66 -44.23
C ARG A 2 -23.84 -50.22 -43.73
N HIS A 3 -24.77 -51.09 -43.40
CA HIS A 3 -26.12 -50.74 -42.92
C HIS A 3 -26.15 -50.43 -41.40
N LEU A 4 -25.22 -50.92 -40.60
CA LEU A 4 -25.11 -50.64 -39.17
C LEU A 4 -24.49 -49.25 -38.88
N LEU A 5 -23.64 -48.73 -39.78
CA LEU A 5 -23.04 -47.40 -39.65
C LEU A 5 -24.01 -46.26 -39.99
N ILE A 6 -24.93 -46.48 -40.89
CA ILE A 6 -25.95 -45.47 -41.29
C ILE A 6 -27.02 -45.31 -40.20
N SER A 7 -27.42 -46.39 -39.52
CA SER A 7 -28.37 -46.31 -38.38
C SER A 7 -27.79 -45.65 -37.17
N ALA A 8 -26.50 -45.82 -36.89
CA ALA A 8 -25.81 -45.13 -35.77
C ALA A 8 -25.64 -43.62 -36.03
N LEU A 9 -25.40 -43.24 -37.30
CA LEU A 9 -25.24 -41.82 -37.67
C LEU A 9 -26.59 -41.06 -37.63
N LEU A 10 -27.70 -41.72 -37.99
CA LEU A 10 -29.04 -41.13 -37.92
C LEU A 10 -29.56 -41.02 -36.48
N MET A 11 -29.20 -41.91 -35.57
CA MET A 11 -29.52 -41.77 -34.16
C MET A 11 -28.69 -40.67 -33.49
N ALA A 12 -27.41 -40.49 -33.84
CA ALA A 12 -26.58 -39.43 -33.31
C ALA A 12 -27.06 -38.03 -33.75
N VAL A 13 -27.54 -37.88 -34.99
CA VAL A 13 -28.09 -36.62 -35.49
C VAL A 13 -29.45 -36.29 -34.85
N ALA A 14 -30.28 -37.30 -34.57
CA ALA A 14 -31.57 -37.10 -33.90
C ALA A 14 -31.40 -36.74 -32.40
N VAL A 15 -30.41 -37.31 -31.72
CA VAL A 15 -30.12 -36.98 -30.31
C VAL A 15 -29.52 -35.58 -30.19
N THR A 16 -28.65 -35.18 -31.11
CA THR A 16 -28.10 -33.79 -31.12
C THR A 16 -29.15 -32.74 -31.50
N ALA A 17 -30.09 -33.07 -32.42
CA ALA A 17 -31.17 -32.14 -32.74
C ALA A 17 -32.18 -31.99 -31.59
N ALA A 18 -32.48 -33.07 -30.87
CA ALA A 18 -33.35 -33.03 -29.69
C ALA A 18 -32.68 -32.33 -28.49
N ALA A 19 -31.38 -32.51 -28.29
CA ALA A 19 -30.61 -31.81 -27.26
C ALA A 19 -30.51 -30.30 -27.55
N ASN A 20 -30.28 -29.91 -28.82
CA ASN A 20 -30.25 -28.51 -29.21
C ASN A 20 -31.63 -27.83 -29.15
N THR A 21 -32.73 -28.56 -29.42
CA THR A 21 -34.09 -28.02 -29.27
C THR A 21 -34.48 -27.89 -27.79
N LEU A 22 -34.07 -28.81 -26.92
CA LEU A 22 -34.25 -28.71 -25.48
C LEU A 22 -33.40 -27.61 -24.85
N ALA A 23 -32.16 -27.44 -25.31
CA ALA A 23 -31.31 -26.32 -24.88
C ALA A 23 -31.85 -24.96 -25.35
N ALA A 24 -32.26 -24.84 -26.61
CA ALA A 24 -32.88 -23.64 -27.16
C ALA A 24 -34.26 -23.32 -26.54
N SER A 25 -35.04 -24.33 -26.13
CA SER A 25 -36.28 -24.11 -25.37
C SER A 25 -36.00 -23.74 -23.92
N ALA A 26 -34.94 -24.28 -23.30
CA ALA A 26 -34.53 -23.92 -21.97
C ALA A 26 -33.89 -22.50 -21.92
N GLU A 27 -33.17 -22.08 -22.97
CA GLU A 27 -32.69 -20.70 -23.11
C GLU A 27 -33.83 -19.72 -23.40
N ARG A 28 -34.80 -20.07 -24.25
CA ARG A 28 -35.99 -19.23 -24.48
C ARG A 28 -36.90 -19.11 -23.26
N THR A 29 -37.05 -20.15 -22.45
CA THR A 29 -37.79 -20.09 -21.18
C THR A 29 -37.03 -19.36 -20.08
N ARG A 30 -35.69 -19.18 -20.19
CA ARG A 30 -34.92 -18.32 -19.32
C ARG A 30 -35.00 -16.84 -19.71
N SER A 31 -35.15 -16.49 -21.01
CA SER A 31 -35.16 -15.10 -21.46
C SER A 31 -36.50 -14.38 -21.25
N ASP A 32 -37.61 -15.11 -21.11
CA ASP A 32 -38.97 -14.53 -21.00
C ASP A 32 -39.57 -14.53 -19.59
N ARG A 33 -38.85 -14.94 -18.56
CA ARG A 33 -39.20 -14.57 -17.18
C ARG A 33 -38.74 -13.14 -16.98
N ALA A 34 -39.66 -12.18 -17.13
CA ALA A 34 -39.49 -10.88 -16.52
C ALA A 34 -38.99 -11.11 -15.10
N SER A 35 -37.75 -10.73 -14.80
CA SER A 35 -37.11 -10.93 -13.49
C SER A 35 -38.11 -10.47 -12.42
N ALA A 36 -38.50 -11.39 -11.53
CA ALA A 36 -39.40 -11.04 -10.43
C ALA A 36 -38.80 -9.83 -9.67
N THR A 37 -39.61 -8.84 -9.37
CA THR A 37 -39.14 -7.65 -8.66
C THR A 37 -38.82 -8.05 -7.23
N GLN A 38 -37.54 -7.99 -6.86
CA GLN A 38 -37.11 -8.10 -5.46
C GLN A 38 -37.55 -6.84 -4.69
N THR A 39 -38.13 -7.00 -3.51
CA THR A 39 -38.54 -5.88 -2.67
C THR A 39 -37.73 -5.84 -1.39
N VAL A 40 -36.94 -4.78 -1.23
CA VAL A 40 -36.25 -4.43 0.02
C VAL A 40 -37.16 -3.49 0.83
N ARG A 41 -37.62 -3.97 1.96
CA ARG A 41 -38.54 -3.22 2.83
C ARG A 41 -37.82 -2.74 4.08
N ILE A 42 -37.67 -1.43 4.21
CA ILE A 42 -37.11 -0.77 5.38
C ILE A 42 -38.28 -0.28 6.25
N SER A 43 -38.34 -0.71 7.49
CA SER A 43 -39.39 -0.31 8.47
C SER A 43 -38.78 0.24 9.76
N ASP A 44 -37.53 -0.14 10.07
CA ASP A 44 -36.79 0.31 11.25
C ASP A 44 -35.54 1.10 10.82
N LEU A 45 -35.42 2.33 11.31
CA LEU A 45 -34.28 3.21 11.10
C LEU A 45 -33.31 3.22 12.29
N GLN A 46 -33.68 2.56 13.38
CA GLN A 46 -32.83 2.53 14.59
C GLN A 46 -31.87 1.32 14.59
N ALA A 47 -32.23 0.27 13.89
CA ALA A 47 -31.36 -0.87 13.68
C ALA A 47 -30.22 -0.50 12.71
N GLY A 48 -29.01 -0.90 13.05
CA GLY A 48 -27.80 -0.66 12.25
C GLY A 48 -26.75 0.11 13.03
N LYS A 49 -25.50 -0.11 12.61
CA LYS A 49 -24.32 0.42 13.30
C LYS A 49 -23.92 1.78 12.74
N ARG A 50 -23.14 2.52 13.52
CA ARG A 50 -22.49 3.73 13.05
C ARG A 50 -21.51 3.40 11.93
N PHE A 51 -21.48 4.21 10.88
CA PHE A 51 -20.46 4.16 9.82
C PHE A 51 -19.20 4.88 10.32
N ASP A 52 -18.08 4.15 10.41
CA ASP A 52 -16.81 4.67 10.92
C ASP A 52 -15.83 5.04 9.81
N GLY A 53 -16.21 4.85 8.54
CA GLY A 53 -15.45 5.31 7.39
C GLY A 53 -14.98 4.20 6.46
N ILE A 54 -14.62 4.60 5.24
CA ILE A 54 -13.90 3.79 4.28
C ILE A 54 -12.61 4.51 3.87
N GLY A 55 -11.59 3.73 3.56
CA GLY A 55 -10.33 4.32 3.15
C GLY A 55 -9.31 3.32 2.68
N ALA A 56 -8.06 3.75 2.72
CA ALA A 56 -6.95 2.91 2.31
C ALA A 56 -5.71 3.14 3.18
N VAL A 57 -4.77 2.21 3.07
CA VAL A 57 -3.47 2.28 3.72
C VAL A 57 -2.56 3.24 2.96
N ASN A 58 -1.82 4.10 3.67
CA ASN A 58 -0.61 4.77 3.21
C ASN A 58 0.53 4.33 4.12
N GLY A 59 1.15 3.22 3.80
CA GLY A 59 2.10 2.52 4.67
C GLY A 59 2.28 1.08 4.23
N GLY A 60 2.77 0.23 5.12
CA GLY A 60 3.32 -1.07 4.76
C GLY A 60 4.57 -0.90 3.92
N GLY A 61 5.44 -0.03 4.39
CA GLY A 61 6.59 0.52 3.70
C GLY A 61 6.32 1.85 3.02
N ALA A 62 7.23 2.23 2.17
CA ALA A 62 7.28 3.54 1.53
C ALA A 62 6.39 3.62 0.27
N THR A 63 5.12 3.18 0.37
CA THR A 63 4.18 3.07 -0.76
C THR A 63 3.98 4.36 -1.56
N SER A 64 4.19 5.51 -0.95
CA SER A 64 4.05 6.82 -1.60
C SER A 64 5.32 7.67 -1.57
N VAL A 65 6.52 7.06 -1.46
CA VAL A 65 7.79 7.78 -1.31
C VAL A 65 8.09 8.76 -2.45
N LEU A 66 7.75 8.41 -3.68
CA LEU A 66 7.98 9.29 -4.83
C LEU A 66 7.01 10.48 -4.88
N LEU A 67 5.89 10.44 -4.11
CA LEU A 67 4.95 11.55 -4.05
C LEU A 67 5.60 12.83 -3.48
N LYS A 68 6.56 12.69 -2.56
CA LYS A 68 7.31 13.82 -2.01
C LYS A 68 8.03 14.67 -3.07
N ASP A 69 8.40 14.03 -4.18
CA ASP A 69 9.18 14.61 -5.27
C ASP A 69 8.34 15.16 -6.42
N TYR A 70 7.01 15.08 -6.32
CA TYR A 70 6.13 15.65 -7.33
C TYR A 70 6.14 17.17 -7.30
N PRO A 71 6.19 17.82 -8.47
CA PRO A 71 6.03 19.27 -8.57
C PRO A 71 4.59 19.69 -8.27
N GLU A 72 4.38 20.97 -7.95
CA GLU A 72 3.07 21.58 -7.98
C GLU A 72 2.69 22.03 -9.41
N PRO A 73 1.42 21.92 -9.84
CA PRO A 73 0.26 21.55 -9.02
C PRO A 73 -0.02 20.03 -8.93
N GLN A 74 0.79 19.15 -9.57
CA GLN A 74 0.50 17.73 -9.72
C GLN A 74 0.45 17.02 -8.34
N ARG A 75 1.32 17.38 -7.41
CA ARG A 75 1.30 16.86 -6.05
C ARG A 75 -0.03 17.15 -5.34
N SER A 76 -0.50 18.39 -5.41
CA SER A 76 -1.80 18.79 -4.89
C SER A 76 -2.97 18.12 -5.60
N GLN A 77 -2.90 17.94 -6.93
CA GLN A 77 -3.91 17.24 -7.71
C GLN A 77 -4.08 15.78 -7.27
N ILE A 78 -2.98 15.07 -7.05
CA ILE A 78 -3.00 13.69 -6.56
C ILE A 78 -3.70 13.61 -5.18
N MET A 79 -3.34 14.49 -4.27
CA MET A 79 -3.94 14.55 -2.94
C MET A 79 -5.43 14.94 -3.01
N ASP A 80 -5.81 15.86 -3.90
CA ASP A 80 -7.22 16.24 -4.11
C ASP A 80 -8.06 15.06 -4.63
N LEU A 81 -7.52 14.26 -5.57
CA LEU A 81 -8.21 13.08 -6.12
C LEU A 81 -8.54 12.05 -5.05
N VAL A 82 -7.68 11.87 -4.06
CA VAL A 82 -7.87 10.87 -3.00
C VAL A 82 -8.71 11.42 -1.83
N TYR A 83 -8.38 12.62 -1.33
CA TYR A 83 -8.88 13.07 -0.03
C TYR A 83 -9.94 14.16 -0.08
N LYS A 84 -10.02 14.97 -1.16
CA LYS A 84 -10.96 16.09 -1.22
C LYS A 84 -12.41 15.62 -1.27
N PRO A 85 -13.27 16.08 -0.33
CA PRO A 85 -14.67 15.69 -0.30
C PRO A 85 -15.40 16.00 -1.60
N LYS A 86 -16.25 15.07 -2.06
CA LYS A 86 -17.12 15.23 -3.24
C LYS A 86 -16.38 15.47 -4.57
N PHE A 87 -15.11 15.10 -4.67
CA PHE A 87 -14.30 15.38 -5.88
C PHE A 87 -13.79 14.11 -6.58
N GLY A 88 -13.02 13.28 -5.89
CA GLY A 88 -12.49 12.00 -6.39
C GLY A 88 -12.95 10.85 -5.50
N ALA A 89 -12.01 10.07 -4.97
CA ALA A 89 -12.31 8.98 -4.06
C ALA A 89 -13.04 9.45 -2.80
N SER A 90 -12.67 10.64 -2.30
CA SER A 90 -13.29 11.23 -1.10
C SER A 90 -13.26 10.28 0.09
N VAL A 91 -12.11 9.61 0.31
CA VAL A 91 -11.95 8.69 1.44
C VAL A 91 -12.19 9.39 2.77
N SER A 92 -12.76 8.68 3.73
CA SER A 92 -13.13 9.20 5.04
C SER A 92 -12.27 8.68 6.18
N ALA A 93 -11.31 7.80 5.86
CA ALA A 93 -10.30 7.30 6.79
C ALA A 93 -8.99 7.02 6.06
N ILE A 94 -7.87 7.15 6.75
CA ILE A 94 -6.54 6.73 6.29
C ILE A 94 -5.88 5.93 7.40
N LEU A 95 -5.23 4.82 7.06
CA LEU A 95 -4.35 4.08 7.96
C LEU A 95 -2.92 4.32 7.52
N VAL A 96 -2.09 4.92 8.38
CA VAL A 96 -0.69 5.16 8.08
C VAL A 96 0.22 4.22 8.87
N GLU A 97 1.44 4.02 8.36
CA GLU A 97 2.47 3.34 9.13
C GLU A 97 3.12 4.30 10.14
N VAL A 98 3.33 3.82 11.37
CA VAL A 98 4.31 4.40 12.27
C VAL A 98 5.67 3.87 11.84
N PRO A 99 6.54 4.69 11.18
CA PRO A 99 7.76 4.22 10.54
C PRO A 99 8.74 3.58 11.51
N GLY A 100 9.46 2.53 11.10
CA GLY A 100 10.35 1.76 11.98
C GLY A 100 11.69 1.35 11.37
N ASP A 101 12.16 2.00 10.29
CA ASP A 101 13.43 1.76 9.60
C ASP A 101 13.55 0.39 8.89
N GLY A 102 12.67 -0.54 9.19
CA GLY A 102 12.68 -1.87 8.61
C GLY A 102 11.82 -1.98 7.34
N ASN A 103 12.08 -2.99 6.53
CA ASN A 103 11.20 -3.29 5.39
C ASN A 103 9.82 -3.74 5.88
N SER A 104 8.81 -3.02 5.44
CA SER A 104 7.41 -3.20 5.86
C SER A 104 6.51 -3.64 4.70
N THR A 105 7.04 -4.18 3.63
CA THR A 105 6.43 -4.72 2.41
C THR A 105 6.98 -4.03 1.16
N GLN A 106 6.73 -2.75 0.96
CA GLN A 106 7.21 -1.95 -0.17
C GLN A 106 8.22 -0.91 0.29
N GLY A 107 9.35 -1.38 0.79
CA GLY A 107 10.42 -0.56 1.30
C GLY A 107 10.27 -0.18 2.76
N SER A 108 11.10 0.77 3.19
CA SER A 108 11.17 1.26 4.57
C SER A 108 10.92 2.76 4.63
N MET A 109 10.42 3.20 5.77
CA MET A 109 10.33 4.63 6.09
C MET A 109 11.18 4.93 7.32
N PRO A 110 11.89 6.07 7.34
CA PRO A 110 12.76 6.43 8.45
C PRO A 110 11.97 6.68 9.73
N SER A 111 12.41 6.05 10.81
CA SER A 111 11.87 6.21 12.14
C SER A 111 12.10 7.62 12.68
N HIS A 112 11.19 8.12 13.50
CA HIS A 112 11.41 9.32 14.30
C HIS A 112 12.49 9.14 15.40
N SER A 113 12.97 7.91 15.59
CA SER A 113 13.95 7.55 16.62
C SER A 113 14.73 6.29 16.21
N HIS A 114 15.83 6.44 15.46
CA HIS A 114 16.67 5.32 15.02
C HIS A 114 17.33 4.57 16.18
N TYR A 115 17.66 5.28 17.25
CA TYR A 115 18.24 4.73 18.48
C TYR A 115 17.65 5.41 19.71
N ARG A 116 17.80 4.78 20.85
CA ARG A 116 17.26 5.30 22.12
C ARG A 116 17.78 6.71 22.42
N GLY A 117 16.86 7.67 22.57
CA GLY A 117 17.15 9.06 22.82
C GLY A 117 17.33 9.93 21.57
N ASP A 118 17.29 9.36 20.38
CA ASP A 118 17.13 10.09 19.13
C ASP A 118 15.63 10.42 18.95
N ALA A 119 15.30 11.70 18.84
CA ALA A 119 13.92 12.15 18.60
C ALA A 119 13.90 13.24 17.54
N ASN A 120 13.39 12.91 16.35
CA ASN A 120 13.27 13.83 15.24
C ASN A 120 11.93 13.69 14.54
N PHE A 121 10.99 14.57 14.85
CA PHE A 121 9.62 14.56 14.33
C PHE A 121 9.45 15.27 12.98
N LEU A 122 10.55 15.69 12.34
CA LEU A 122 10.56 16.16 10.94
C LEU A 122 11.12 15.11 9.98
N ARG A 123 11.51 13.93 10.48
CA ARG A 123 12.07 12.84 9.69
C ARG A 123 10.98 12.10 8.90
N GLY A 124 11.23 11.86 7.62
CA GLY A 124 10.30 11.18 6.73
C GLY A 124 9.21 12.07 6.14
N TYR A 125 8.27 11.49 5.45
CA TYR A 125 7.21 12.21 4.72
C TYR A 125 5.79 11.92 5.23
N ILE A 126 5.59 10.92 6.08
CA ILE A 126 4.25 10.47 6.49
C ILE A 126 3.46 11.54 7.27
N TRP A 127 4.14 12.35 8.06
CA TRP A 127 3.55 13.50 8.76
C TRP A 127 2.96 14.51 7.78
N TRP A 128 3.67 14.75 6.68
CA TRP A 128 3.21 15.63 5.61
C TRP A 128 1.98 15.04 4.92
N VAL A 129 1.96 13.73 4.61
CA VAL A 129 0.78 13.06 4.01
C VAL A 129 -0.45 13.25 4.88
N MET A 130 -0.36 12.98 6.19
CA MET A 130 -1.49 13.15 7.12
C MET A 130 -1.99 14.59 7.16
N ARG A 131 -1.06 15.56 7.22
CA ARG A 131 -1.42 16.98 7.24
C ARG A 131 -2.14 17.40 5.96
N GLU A 132 -1.60 17.06 4.80
CA GLU A 132 -2.19 17.40 3.51
C GLU A 132 -3.55 16.72 3.29
N ALA A 133 -3.70 15.48 3.74
CA ALA A 133 -4.97 14.76 3.68
C ALA A 133 -6.04 15.43 4.57
N GLN A 134 -5.69 15.75 5.83
CA GLN A 134 -6.64 16.38 6.76
C GLN A 134 -6.97 17.82 6.39
N GLN A 135 -6.04 18.59 5.80
CA GLN A 135 -6.34 19.93 5.29
C GLN A 135 -7.41 19.90 4.17
N ARG A 136 -7.42 18.87 3.34
CA ARG A 136 -8.43 18.66 2.31
C ARG A 136 -9.76 18.15 2.86
N ASN A 137 -9.69 17.27 3.83
CA ASN A 137 -10.85 16.68 4.50
C ASN A 137 -10.71 16.77 6.03
N PRO A 138 -11.17 17.85 6.66
CA PRO A 138 -11.09 18.02 8.12
C PRO A 138 -11.83 16.96 8.95
N LEU A 139 -12.69 16.15 8.31
CA LEU A 139 -13.40 15.03 8.93
C LEU A 139 -12.74 13.67 8.66
N LEU A 140 -11.58 13.67 8.01
CA LEU A 140 -10.82 12.45 7.75
C LEU A 140 -10.37 11.82 9.08
N ALA A 141 -10.73 10.56 9.29
CA ALA A 141 -10.24 9.80 10.43
C ALA A 141 -8.78 9.39 10.19
N LEU A 142 -7.89 9.83 11.08
CA LEU A 142 -6.48 9.44 11.07
C LEU A 142 -6.28 8.20 11.94
N ASP A 143 -5.77 7.14 11.36
CA ASP A 143 -5.44 5.88 12.02
C ASP A 143 -3.97 5.53 11.75
N ALA A 144 -3.31 4.84 12.68
CA ALA A 144 -1.92 4.45 12.52
C ALA A 144 -1.63 3.08 13.15
N THR A 145 -0.65 2.36 12.61
CA THR A 145 -0.09 1.15 13.22
C THR A 145 1.36 0.95 12.76
N ALA A 146 2.14 0.14 13.46
CA ALA A 146 3.50 -0.19 13.03
C ALA A 146 3.53 -1.55 12.34
N TRP A 147 4.37 -1.68 11.30
CA TRP A 147 4.79 -2.95 10.67
C TRP A 147 6.18 -3.35 11.14
N SER A 148 7.04 -2.37 11.37
CA SER A 148 8.42 -2.51 11.81
C SER A 148 8.70 -1.63 13.03
N ALA A 149 9.84 -1.80 13.68
CA ALA A 149 10.31 -0.92 14.73
C ALA A 149 11.84 -0.86 14.76
N PRO A 150 12.45 0.23 15.25
CA PRO A 150 13.90 0.33 15.40
C PRO A 150 14.46 -0.75 16.33
N ALA A 151 15.72 -1.10 16.12
CA ALA A 151 16.42 -2.15 16.87
C ALA A 151 16.33 -1.98 18.39
N TRP A 152 16.43 -0.75 18.89
CA TRP A 152 16.45 -0.45 20.34
C TRP A 152 15.13 -0.81 21.05
N VAL A 153 14.04 -0.98 20.32
CA VAL A 153 12.75 -1.43 20.86
C VAL A 153 12.83 -2.91 21.32
N GLY A 154 13.65 -3.72 20.65
CA GLY A 154 14.00 -5.09 21.05
C GLY A 154 12.87 -6.11 20.91
N ASN A 155 11.62 -5.72 21.15
CA ASN A 155 10.44 -6.59 21.07
C ASN A 155 9.18 -5.77 20.82
N PHE A 156 8.33 -6.21 19.90
CA PHE A 156 7.05 -5.54 19.60
C PHE A 156 6.08 -5.46 20.78
N TRP A 157 6.18 -6.37 21.75
CA TRP A 157 5.30 -6.45 22.92
C TRP A 157 5.98 -5.94 24.19
N SER A 158 6.66 -4.80 24.10
CA SER A 158 7.49 -4.24 25.18
C SER A 158 7.04 -2.85 25.62
N GLN A 159 7.51 -2.42 26.79
CA GLN A 159 7.35 -1.03 27.23
C GLN A 159 8.05 -0.06 26.27
N ASP A 160 9.19 -0.45 25.69
CA ASP A 160 9.90 0.37 24.71
C ASP A 160 9.08 0.60 23.44
N MET A 161 8.30 -0.41 23.00
CA MET A 161 7.36 -0.21 21.88
C MET A 161 6.22 0.72 22.25
N ALA A 162 5.68 0.63 23.46
CA ALA A 162 4.67 1.56 23.94
C ALA A 162 5.22 3.00 24.02
N ASP A 163 6.42 3.17 24.55
CA ASP A 163 7.10 4.48 24.60
C ASP A 163 7.39 5.03 23.20
N TYR A 164 7.75 4.17 22.25
CA TYR A 164 7.94 4.52 20.84
C TYR A 164 6.66 5.08 20.21
N TYR A 165 5.53 4.43 20.39
CA TYR A 165 4.23 4.93 19.93
C TYR A 165 3.86 6.26 20.58
N LEU A 166 4.10 6.40 21.88
CA LEU A 166 3.76 7.62 22.60
C LEU A 166 4.63 8.81 22.19
N ALA A 167 5.91 8.59 21.91
CA ALA A 167 6.78 9.62 21.36
C ALA A 167 6.29 10.05 19.96
N TRP A 168 5.87 9.11 19.10
CA TRP A 168 5.30 9.40 17.80
C TRP A 168 4.01 10.22 17.90
N LEU A 169 3.08 9.83 18.79
CA LEU A 169 1.84 10.58 19.05
C LEU A 169 2.12 12.00 19.57
N GLN A 170 3.14 12.15 20.43
CA GLN A 170 3.55 13.45 20.95
C GLN A 170 4.09 14.33 19.82
N GLY A 171 4.96 13.80 18.95
CA GLY A 171 5.48 14.52 17.78
C GLY A 171 4.38 14.93 16.80
N LEU A 172 3.39 14.04 16.56
CA LEU A 172 2.23 14.34 15.74
C LEU A 172 1.46 15.56 16.28
N ARG A 173 1.22 15.59 17.60
CA ARG A 173 0.50 16.69 18.26
C ARG A 173 1.32 17.99 18.33
N GLU A 174 2.52 17.91 18.84
CA GLU A 174 3.29 19.10 19.20
C GLU A 174 3.98 19.77 18.01
N VAL A 175 4.45 18.97 17.04
CA VAL A 175 5.19 19.48 15.88
C VAL A 175 4.28 19.68 14.67
N HIS A 176 3.33 18.76 14.44
CA HIS A 176 2.48 18.79 13.25
C HIS A 176 1.08 19.33 13.51
N GLY A 177 0.67 19.52 14.78
CA GLY A 177 -0.63 20.07 15.15
C GLY A 177 -1.79 19.13 14.79
N LEU A 178 -1.54 17.83 14.71
CA LEU A 178 -2.51 16.81 14.35
C LEU A 178 -2.85 15.92 15.56
N GLU A 179 -4.09 15.44 15.61
CA GLU A 179 -4.52 14.43 16.59
C GLU A 179 -4.88 13.14 15.86
N LEU A 180 -4.43 12.02 16.41
CA LEU A 180 -4.79 10.71 15.89
C LEU A 180 -6.16 10.28 16.42
N ASP A 181 -7.02 9.71 15.58
CA ASP A 181 -8.31 9.16 16.00
C ASP A 181 -8.17 7.74 16.57
N ALA A 182 -7.25 6.94 15.99
CA ALA A 182 -7.06 5.57 16.40
C ALA A 182 -5.61 5.09 16.20
N LEU A 183 -5.19 4.14 17.05
CA LEU A 183 -3.89 3.48 16.99
C LEU A 183 -4.09 1.96 17.04
N GLY A 184 -3.45 1.23 16.13
CA GLY A 184 -3.38 -0.22 16.15
C GLY A 184 -2.25 -0.73 17.02
N CYS A 185 -2.46 -1.84 17.72
CA CYS A 185 -1.40 -2.43 18.55
C CYS A 185 -0.20 -2.89 17.74
N HIS A 186 -0.39 -3.55 16.62
CA HIS A 186 0.63 -3.93 15.65
C HIS A 186 0.01 -4.57 14.40
N ASN A 187 0.75 -4.55 13.28
CA ASN A 187 0.35 -5.23 12.05
C ASN A 187 0.99 -6.63 11.95
N GLU A 188 0.17 -7.67 11.79
CA GLU A 188 0.52 -9.06 11.40
C GLU A 188 1.61 -9.77 12.21
N LYS A 189 1.77 -9.46 13.49
CA LYS A 189 2.74 -10.14 14.39
C LYS A 189 2.06 -10.93 15.52
N GLY A 190 0.81 -11.36 15.32
CA GLY A 190 0.03 -12.03 16.36
C GLY A 190 -0.63 -11.03 17.32
N TRP A 191 -0.75 -11.37 18.60
CA TRP A 191 -1.40 -10.51 19.59
C TRP A 191 -0.79 -10.68 20.99
N SER A 192 -0.93 -9.65 21.82
CA SER A 192 -0.55 -9.64 23.22
C SER A 192 -1.54 -8.81 24.02
N GLY A 193 -2.33 -9.48 24.87
CA GLY A 193 -3.27 -8.80 25.77
C GLY A 193 -2.56 -7.93 26.81
N ASP A 194 -1.42 -8.38 27.32
CA ASP A 194 -0.64 -7.59 28.28
C ASP A 194 -0.08 -6.33 27.67
N PHE A 195 0.36 -6.40 26.40
CA PHE A 195 0.80 -5.20 25.67
C PHE A 195 -0.35 -4.22 25.46
N ALA A 196 -1.53 -4.69 25.04
CA ALA A 196 -2.69 -3.81 24.83
C ALA A 196 -3.09 -3.09 26.14
N LYS A 197 -3.10 -3.79 27.28
CA LYS A 197 -3.35 -3.19 28.60
C LYS A 197 -2.27 -2.18 28.99
N MET A 198 -0.99 -2.52 28.77
CA MET A 198 0.17 -1.66 29.03
C MET A 198 0.09 -0.38 28.17
N LEU A 199 -0.12 -0.52 26.87
CA LEU A 199 -0.19 0.61 25.93
C LEU A 199 -1.38 1.53 26.26
N ARG A 200 -2.58 0.98 26.52
CA ARG A 200 -3.76 1.77 26.95
C ARG A 200 -3.47 2.56 28.22
N LYS A 201 -2.87 1.92 29.22
CA LYS A 201 -2.49 2.60 30.46
C LYS A 201 -1.53 3.77 30.20
N ALA A 202 -0.48 3.52 29.43
CA ALA A 202 0.52 4.54 29.09
C ALA A 202 -0.08 5.70 28.26
N MET A 203 -1.00 5.41 27.31
CA MET A 203 -1.74 6.42 26.56
C MET A 203 -2.59 7.30 27.50
N ASN A 204 -3.30 6.70 28.45
CA ASN A 204 -4.13 7.45 29.42
C ASN A 204 -3.27 8.36 30.30
N GLU A 205 -2.13 7.88 30.81
CA GLU A 205 -1.23 8.63 31.65
C GLU A 205 -0.53 9.80 30.94
N ARG A 206 -0.31 9.69 29.63
CA ARG A 206 0.36 10.73 28.82
C ARG A 206 -0.63 11.62 28.02
N GLY A 207 -1.92 11.59 28.33
CA GLY A 207 -2.92 12.51 27.75
C GLY A 207 -3.42 12.12 26.36
N PHE A 208 -3.35 10.83 26.01
CA PHE A 208 -3.89 10.24 24.77
C PHE A 208 -5.11 9.35 25.02
N ALA A 209 -5.83 9.55 26.10
CA ALA A 209 -7.01 8.76 26.45
C ALA A 209 -8.13 8.81 25.38
N ASN A 210 -8.18 9.88 24.59
CA ASN A 210 -9.16 10.05 23.51
C ASN A 210 -8.79 9.29 22.22
N VAL A 211 -7.54 8.88 22.06
CA VAL A 211 -7.11 8.07 20.92
C VAL A 211 -7.61 6.65 21.12
N LYS A 212 -8.40 6.14 20.19
CA LYS A 212 -8.94 4.78 20.26
C LYS A 212 -7.80 3.78 20.05
N LEU A 213 -7.79 2.72 20.85
CA LEU A 213 -6.88 1.59 20.64
C LEU A 213 -7.63 0.44 20.01
N HIS A 214 -7.15 -0.06 18.86
CA HIS A 214 -7.73 -1.24 18.25
C HIS A 214 -6.73 -2.41 18.23
N GLY A 215 -7.20 -3.60 18.45
CA GLY A 215 -6.42 -4.83 18.38
C GLY A 215 -6.61 -5.44 17.01
N PHE A 216 -5.93 -6.34 16.73
CA PHE A 216 -4.62 -6.71 16.19
C PHE A 216 -4.86 -7.05 14.73
N GLY A 217 -4.27 -6.31 13.81
CA GLY A 217 -4.38 -6.52 12.37
C GLY A 217 -3.69 -7.82 11.93
N ASN A 218 -4.39 -8.94 11.96
CA ASN A 218 -3.86 -10.25 11.58
C ASN A 218 -4.66 -10.89 10.47
N TRP A 219 -4.00 -11.77 9.73
CA TRP A 219 -4.54 -12.63 8.70
C TRP A 219 -5.07 -13.97 9.24
N GLY A 220 -5.77 -14.68 8.35
CA GLY A 220 -6.10 -16.08 8.50
C GLY A 220 -7.13 -16.37 9.58
N GLN A 221 -7.27 -17.64 9.92
CA GLN A 221 -8.27 -18.11 10.88
C GLN A 221 -7.96 -17.70 12.32
N SER A 222 -6.66 -17.52 12.65
CA SER A 222 -6.19 -17.11 13.99
C SER A 222 -6.39 -15.62 14.27
N LYS A 223 -6.80 -14.82 13.28
CA LYS A 223 -6.95 -13.36 13.42
C LYS A 223 -7.89 -12.93 14.55
N MET A 224 -8.79 -13.81 14.98
CA MET A 224 -9.78 -13.52 16.02
C MET A 224 -9.53 -14.27 17.33
N ASP A 225 -8.38 -14.90 17.53
CA ASP A 225 -8.09 -15.66 18.76
C ASP A 225 -8.12 -14.79 20.03
N PHE A 226 -7.73 -13.50 19.89
CA PHE A 226 -7.77 -12.56 21.02
C PHE A 226 -9.20 -12.19 21.47
N VAL A 227 -10.23 -12.39 20.66
CA VAL A 227 -11.63 -12.10 21.03
C VAL A 227 -12.07 -12.97 22.20
N ARG A 228 -11.66 -14.24 22.23
CA ARG A 228 -11.94 -15.12 23.38
C ARG A 228 -11.27 -14.60 24.64
N ALA A 229 -10.01 -14.18 24.56
CA ALA A 229 -9.32 -13.61 25.72
C ALA A 229 -10.02 -12.33 26.21
N MET A 230 -10.55 -11.49 25.32
CA MET A 230 -11.35 -10.33 25.72
C MET A 230 -12.65 -10.69 26.44
N GLN A 231 -13.28 -11.82 26.12
CA GLN A 231 -14.48 -12.29 26.84
C GLN A 231 -14.17 -12.76 28.27
N GLU A 232 -12.96 -13.28 28.48
CA GLU A 232 -12.49 -13.82 29.77
C GLU A 232 -11.77 -12.75 30.61
N ASP A 233 -11.15 -11.75 30.00
CA ASP A 233 -10.39 -10.67 30.64
C ASP A 233 -11.05 -9.32 30.37
N LYS A 234 -11.79 -8.83 31.37
CA LYS A 234 -12.46 -7.51 31.27
C LYS A 234 -11.47 -6.35 31.10
N GLU A 235 -10.28 -6.40 31.70
CA GLU A 235 -9.27 -5.35 31.58
C GLU A 235 -8.77 -5.26 30.12
N LEU A 236 -8.57 -6.40 29.47
CA LEU A 236 -8.23 -6.46 28.04
C LEU A 236 -9.39 -5.91 27.17
N ALA A 237 -10.62 -6.30 27.48
CA ALA A 237 -11.79 -5.77 26.76
C ALA A 237 -11.92 -4.26 26.92
N ASP A 238 -11.67 -3.72 28.12
CA ASP A 238 -11.71 -2.28 28.38
C ASP A 238 -10.53 -1.53 27.73
N ALA A 239 -9.39 -2.18 27.54
CA ALA A 239 -8.21 -1.59 26.90
C ALA A 239 -8.40 -1.33 25.39
N LEU A 240 -9.19 -2.17 24.71
CA LEU A 240 -9.42 -2.08 23.28
C LEU A 240 -10.77 -1.42 22.97
N ASP A 241 -10.76 -0.36 22.17
CA ASP A 241 -11.97 0.37 21.74
C ASP A 241 -12.67 -0.30 20.57
N ALA A 242 -11.92 -1.03 19.71
CA ALA A 242 -12.45 -1.74 18.56
C ALA A 242 -11.74 -3.10 18.37
N VAL A 243 -12.47 -4.05 17.84
CA VAL A 243 -11.92 -5.32 17.35
C VAL A 243 -11.56 -5.14 15.88
N CYS A 244 -10.29 -5.39 15.54
CA CYS A 244 -9.77 -5.13 14.21
C CYS A 244 -9.00 -6.34 13.68
N ALA A 245 -9.14 -6.64 12.40
CA ALA A 245 -8.35 -7.64 11.68
C ALA A 245 -8.37 -7.37 10.17
N HIS A 246 -7.62 -8.19 9.40
CA HIS A 246 -7.53 -8.09 7.94
C HIS A 246 -8.54 -8.98 7.22
N THR A 247 -8.79 -8.68 5.95
CA THR A 247 -9.36 -9.57 4.92
C THR A 247 -10.70 -10.21 5.29
N TYR A 248 -11.64 -9.44 5.80
CA TYR A 248 -12.99 -9.96 6.02
C TYR A 248 -13.74 -10.28 4.72
N SER A 249 -13.32 -9.72 3.58
CA SER A 249 -13.88 -10.09 2.27
C SER A 249 -13.54 -11.52 1.87
N GLU A 250 -12.35 -12.02 2.24
CA GLU A 250 -11.89 -13.38 1.94
C GLU A 250 -12.23 -14.36 3.06
N ILE A 251 -12.02 -13.95 4.31
CA ILE A 251 -12.23 -14.77 5.51
C ILE A 251 -13.15 -14.00 6.46
N PRO A 252 -14.46 -14.04 6.22
CA PRO A 252 -15.41 -13.31 7.05
C PRO A 252 -15.49 -13.86 8.46
N LEU A 253 -15.98 -13.05 9.40
CA LEU A 253 -16.29 -13.49 10.73
C LEU A 253 -17.42 -14.53 10.70
N SER A 254 -17.30 -15.55 11.54
CA SER A 254 -18.43 -16.43 11.84
C SER A 254 -19.53 -15.65 12.59
N ALA A 255 -20.77 -16.15 12.52
CA ALA A 255 -21.87 -15.56 13.26
C ALA A 255 -21.62 -15.55 14.78
N GLU A 256 -20.93 -16.58 15.31
CA GLU A 256 -20.53 -16.67 16.70
C GLU A 256 -19.49 -15.62 17.10
N GLN A 257 -18.45 -15.44 16.29
CA GLN A 257 -17.42 -14.41 16.50
C GLN A 257 -18.03 -13.01 16.48
N ARG A 258 -18.89 -12.74 15.48
CA ARG A 258 -19.61 -11.47 15.38
C ARG A 258 -20.48 -11.21 16.60
N ALA A 259 -21.28 -12.18 17.02
CA ALA A 259 -22.14 -12.07 18.19
C ALA A 259 -21.34 -11.84 19.48
N ALA A 260 -20.18 -12.49 19.62
CA ALA A 260 -19.31 -12.30 20.79
C ALA A 260 -18.78 -10.86 20.87
N ILE A 261 -18.33 -10.27 19.75
CA ILE A 261 -17.85 -8.90 19.68
C ILE A 261 -18.99 -7.91 19.97
N GLU A 262 -20.15 -8.13 19.37
CA GLU A 262 -21.35 -7.31 19.56
C GLU A 262 -21.82 -7.32 21.02
N ALA A 263 -21.76 -8.48 21.69
CA ALA A 263 -22.10 -8.62 23.10
C ALA A 263 -21.16 -7.80 24.03
N MET A 264 -19.91 -7.59 23.63
CA MET A 264 -18.97 -6.71 24.32
C MET A 264 -19.18 -5.22 24.01
N GLY A 265 -20.10 -4.87 23.09
CA GLY A 265 -20.36 -3.50 22.67
C GLY A 265 -19.24 -2.87 21.83
N LYS A 266 -18.38 -3.69 21.22
CA LYS A 266 -17.24 -3.20 20.43
C LYS A 266 -17.60 -3.10 18.95
N PRO A 267 -17.19 -2.02 18.25
CA PRO A 267 -17.24 -1.98 16.80
C PRO A 267 -16.24 -2.97 16.20
N ILE A 268 -16.57 -3.45 15.01
CA ILE A 268 -15.70 -4.30 14.19
C ILE A 268 -15.10 -3.43 13.08
N TRP A 269 -13.78 -3.42 12.97
CA TRP A 269 -13.03 -2.70 11.96
C TRP A 269 -12.20 -3.66 11.12
N ASN A 270 -12.09 -3.38 9.83
CA ASN A 270 -11.17 -4.03 8.93
C ASN A 270 -10.00 -3.06 8.68
N SER A 271 -8.83 -3.39 9.19
CA SER A 271 -7.62 -2.55 9.05
C SER A 271 -6.93 -2.70 7.71
N GLU A 272 -7.19 -3.80 6.98
CA GLU A 272 -6.59 -4.02 5.66
C GLU A 272 -7.36 -5.11 4.92
N ASP A 273 -7.95 -4.75 3.80
CA ASP A 273 -8.51 -5.70 2.85
C ASP A 273 -7.74 -5.64 1.53
N HIS A 274 -7.87 -6.66 0.68
CA HIS A 274 -7.10 -6.77 -0.54
C HIS A 274 -8.00 -6.97 -1.75
N VAL A 275 -7.86 -6.09 -2.74
CA VAL A 275 -8.55 -6.20 -4.03
C VAL A 275 -7.49 -6.10 -5.13
N TYR A 276 -6.77 -7.19 -5.40
CA TYR A 276 -5.68 -7.24 -6.40
C TYR A 276 -6.19 -7.50 -7.81
N LEU A 277 -7.13 -6.67 -8.27
CA LEU A 277 -7.71 -6.73 -9.61
C LEU A 277 -7.38 -5.46 -10.41
N LYS A 278 -7.63 -5.49 -11.71
CA LYS A 278 -7.33 -4.39 -12.64
C LYS A 278 -8.61 -3.80 -13.21
N GLY A 279 -8.51 -2.54 -13.63
CA GLY A 279 -9.56 -1.90 -14.40
C GLY A 279 -10.89 -1.86 -13.68
N PHE A 280 -11.96 -2.05 -14.43
CA PHE A 280 -13.31 -2.03 -13.87
C PHE A 280 -13.58 -3.19 -12.89
N ASP A 281 -12.94 -4.34 -13.06
CA ASP A 281 -13.08 -5.45 -12.12
C ASP A 281 -12.55 -5.08 -10.71
N CYS A 282 -11.49 -4.27 -10.63
CA CYS A 282 -11.02 -3.71 -9.37
C CYS A 282 -12.06 -2.75 -8.77
N LEU A 283 -12.59 -1.81 -9.59
CA LEU A 283 -13.60 -0.85 -9.13
C LEU A 283 -14.81 -1.54 -8.50
N ILE A 284 -15.44 -2.47 -9.19
CA ILE A 284 -16.66 -3.13 -8.71
C ILE A 284 -16.37 -4.04 -7.51
N SER A 285 -15.20 -4.69 -7.49
CA SER A 285 -14.78 -5.53 -6.36
C SER A 285 -14.51 -4.72 -5.09
N ILE A 286 -14.04 -3.48 -5.19
CA ILE A 286 -13.92 -2.57 -4.04
C ILE A 286 -15.29 -2.28 -3.44
N VAL A 287 -16.28 -1.97 -4.26
CA VAL A 287 -17.64 -1.72 -3.76
C VAL A 287 -18.25 -2.99 -3.16
N LYS A 288 -18.06 -4.14 -3.80
CA LYS A 288 -18.46 -5.43 -3.25
C LYS A 288 -17.78 -5.72 -1.91
N CYS A 289 -16.48 -5.50 -1.82
CA CYS A 289 -15.69 -5.65 -0.59
C CYS A 289 -16.29 -4.80 0.54
N PHE A 290 -16.57 -3.52 0.31
CA PHE A 290 -17.16 -2.66 1.32
C PHE A 290 -18.55 -3.13 1.75
N ASN A 291 -19.40 -3.50 0.80
CA ASN A 291 -20.73 -4.01 1.09
C ASN A 291 -20.68 -5.29 1.93
N GLU A 292 -19.88 -6.27 1.50
CA GLU A 292 -19.78 -7.58 2.15
C GLU A 292 -19.12 -7.52 3.54
N ASN A 293 -18.16 -6.64 3.73
CA ASN A 293 -17.57 -6.39 5.05
C ASN A 293 -18.64 -6.04 6.09
N TYR A 294 -19.61 -5.16 5.73
CA TYR A 294 -20.70 -4.85 6.64
C TYR A 294 -21.75 -5.96 6.70
N ILE A 295 -22.26 -6.42 5.56
CA ILE A 295 -23.36 -7.39 5.48
C ILE A 295 -23.00 -8.69 6.23
N ILE A 296 -21.79 -9.21 6.04
CA ILE A 296 -21.37 -10.50 6.58
C ILE A 296 -20.72 -10.34 7.94
N SER A 297 -19.70 -9.52 8.04
CA SER A 297 -18.88 -9.40 9.25
C SER A 297 -19.31 -8.25 10.19
N GLY A 298 -20.15 -7.34 9.73
CA GLY A 298 -20.61 -6.19 10.52
C GLY A 298 -19.53 -5.13 10.73
N ALA A 299 -18.53 -5.08 9.85
CA ALA A 299 -17.45 -4.11 9.92
C ALA A 299 -17.95 -2.71 9.58
N THR A 300 -17.59 -1.72 10.41
CA THR A 300 -18.06 -0.34 10.30
C THR A 300 -17.00 0.64 9.81
N ARG A 301 -15.70 0.28 9.91
CA ARG A 301 -14.57 0.91 9.23
C ARG A 301 -13.91 -0.14 8.34
N ILE A 302 -13.63 0.23 7.09
CA ILE A 302 -13.05 -0.69 6.12
C ILE A 302 -11.93 0.02 5.38
N ILE A 303 -10.72 -0.48 5.54
CA ILE A 303 -9.49 0.02 4.94
C ILE A 303 -9.00 -1.03 3.94
N ASN A 304 -8.67 -0.62 2.72
CA ASN A 304 -8.03 -1.48 1.73
C ASN A 304 -6.55 -1.14 1.58
N TRP A 305 -5.76 -2.08 1.15
CA TRP A 305 -4.41 -1.90 0.65
C TRP A 305 -4.49 -1.47 -0.82
N TYR A 306 -3.99 -0.33 -1.24
CA TYR A 306 -3.52 0.90 -0.61
C TYR A 306 -3.90 2.13 -1.47
N ASP A 307 -3.61 3.38 -1.05
CA ASP A 307 -4.16 4.57 -1.70
C ASP A 307 -3.34 5.07 -2.91
N ILE A 308 -2.06 5.42 -2.72
CA ILE A 308 -1.21 6.03 -3.73
C ILE A 308 0.02 5.16 -3.97
N ALA A 309 0.21 4.69 -5.19
CA ALA A 309 1.42 3.98 -5.60
C ALA A 309 2.47 4.96 -6.10
N GLY A 310 3.24 5.51 -5.19
CA GLY A 310 4.39 6.36 -5.46
C GLY A 310 5.71 5.60 -5.28
N VAL A 311 5.86 4.44 -5.93
CA VAL A 311 7.00 3.53 -5.84
C VAL A 311 7.52 3.16 -7.21
N TYR A 312 8.75 2.69 -7.29
CA TYR A 312 9.32 2.18 -8.53
C TYR A 312 8.64 0.88 -8.99
N PRO A 313 8.60 0.59 -10.31
CA PRO A 313 7.89 -0.58 -10.85
C PRO A 313 8.54 -1.94 -10.56
N LEU A 314 9.67 -1.97 -9.86
CA LEU A 314 10.37 -3.21 -9.46
C LEU A 314 9.78 -3.87 -8.21
N GLU A 315 8.90 -3.19 -7.51
CA GLU A 315 8.25 -3.70 -6.30
C GLU A 315 7.46 -4.97 -6.62
N PRO A 316 7.57 -6.03 -5.80
CA PRO A 316 6.97 -7.33 -6.09
C PRO A 316 5.45 -7.35 -5.92
N TYR A 317 4.88 -6.41 -5.17
CA TYR A 317 3.43 -6.34 -4.97
C TYR A 317 2.75 -5.51 -6.05
N SER A 318 1.58 -5.98 -6.46
CA SER A 318 0.78 -5.30 -7.47
C SER A 318 0.34 -3.91 -7.02
N CYS A 319 0.54 -2.92 -7.87
CA CYS A 319 0.01 -1.57 -7.69
C CYS A 319 -1.40 -1.40 -8.28
N ASP A 320 -2.02 -2.48 -8.76
CA ASP A 320 -3.33 -2.43 -9.41
C ASP A 320 -4.46 -1.91 -8.51
N PRO A 321 -4.49 -2.20 -7.19
CA PRO A 321 -5.52 -1.66 -6.30
C PRO A 321 -5.34 -0.20 -5.93
N ALA A 322 -4.18 0.42 -6.16
CA ALA A 322 -3.96 1.82 -5.85
C ALA A 322 -4.91 2.75 -6.62
N MET A 323 -5.34 3.83 -5.99
CA MET A 323 -6.23 4.82 -6.61
C MET A 323 -5.49 5.70 -7.63
N VAL A 324 -4.21 5.98 -7.37
CA VAL A 324 -3.35 6.80 -8.22
C VAL A 324 -1.96 6.14 -8.32
N LEU A 325 -1.45 6.06 -9.55
CA LEU A 325 -0.04 5.73 -9.79
C LEU A 325 0.75 7.03 -9.91
N ALA A 326 1.56 7.33 -8.91
CA ALA A 326 2.40 8.53 -8.81
C ALA A 326 3.88 8.13 -8.88
N ARG A 327 4.35 7.66 -10.05
CA ARG A 327 5.64 7.00 -10.25
C ARG A 327 6.68 7.80 -11.00
N GLU A 328 6.29 8.93 -11.57
CA GLU A 328 7.13 9.70 -12.48
C GLU A 328 7.22 11.18 -12.06
N PRO A 329 7.72 11.48 -10.85
CA PRO A 329 7.79 12.86 -10.37
C PRO A 329 8.68 13.75 -11.25
N TRP A 330 9.70 13.18 -11.93
CA TRP A 330 10.59 13.89 -12.85
C TRP A 330 9.88 14.45 -14.11
N SER A 331 8.70 13.92 -14.45
CA SER A 331 7.83 14.44 -15.52
C SER A 331 6.59 15.13 -14.97
N GLY A 332 6.26 14.91 -13.70
CA GLY A 332 4.99 15.29 -13.10
C GLY A 332 3.82 14.41 -13.53
N HIS A 333 4.07 13.36 -14.34
CA HIS A 333 3.01 12.45 -14.78
C HIS A 333 2.48 11.58 -13.63
N TYR A 334 1.16 11.43 -13.58
CA TYR A 334 0.48 10.44 -12.74
C TYR A 334 -0.73 9.86 -13.49
N SER A 335 -1.17 8.68 -13.08
CA SER A 335 -2.33 8.01 -13.69
C SER A 335 -3.39 7.73 -12.63
N VAL A 336 -4.63 8.16 -12.94
CA VAL A 336 -5.81 7.80 -12.12
C VAL A 336 -6.26 6.41 -12.51
N ARG A 337 -6.50 5.56 -11.50
CA ARG A 337 -6.95 4.18 -11.71
C ARG A 337 -8.47 4.09 -11.53
N GLU A 338 -9.05 3.07 -12.14
CA GLU A 338 -10.49 2.81 -12.03
C GLU A 338 -10.93 2.53 -10.59
N SER A 339 -10.05 1.93 -9.78
CA SER A 339 -10.21 1.72 -8.33
C SER A 339 -10.68 2.98 -7.60
N LEU A 340 -10.14 4.16 -7.93
CA LEU A 340 -10.53 5.44 -7.34
C LEU A 340 -12.04 5.66 -7.37
N TRP A 341 -12.67 5.30 -8.47
CA TRP A 341 -14.11 5.47 -8.64
C TRP A 341 -14.93 4.44 -7.85
N GLY A 342 -14.35 3.29 -7.49
CA GLY A 342 -14.93 2.36 -6.53
C GLY A 342 -15.07 3.00 -5.15
N TYR A 343 -14.02 3.67 -4.67
CA TYR A 343 -14.07 4.45 -3.43
C TYR A 343 -15.05 5.63 -3.53
N ALA A 344 -15.11 6.32 -4.66
CA ALA A 344 -16.01 7.46 -4.89
C ALA A 344 -17.49 7.09 -4.69
N HIS A 345 -17.89 5.85 -5.04
CA HIS A 345 -19.24 5.35 -4.82
C HIS A 345 -19.64 5.25 -3.34
N TYR A 346 -18.68 5.28 -2.45
CA TYR A 346 -18.90 5.38 -1.00
C TYR A 346 -18.55 6.75 -0.45
N GLY A 347 -17.31 7.21 -0.71
CA GLY A 347 -16.75 8.41 -0.10
C GLY A 347 -17.54 9.67 -0.40
N GLN A 348 -18.10 9.79 -1.61
CA GLN A 348 -18.93 10.92 -1.97
C GLN A 348 -20.41 10.80 -1.54
N PHE A 349 -20.81 9.64 -1.01
CA PHE A 349 -22.19 9.32 -0.65
C PHE A 349 -22.41 9.03 0.83
N SER A 350 -21.36 9.11 1.63
CA SER A 350 -21.40 8.87 3.07
C SER A 350 -20.47 9.82 3.82
N THR A 351 -20.68 9.94 5.12
CA THR A 351 -19.79 10.68 6.01
C THR A 351 -19.65 9.89 7.30
N VAL A 352 -18.48 9.91 7.93
CA VAL A 352 -18.27 9.31 9.25
C VAL A 352 -19.32 9.80 10.22
N GLY A 353 -19.95 8.88 10.97
CA GLY A 353 -21.06 9.18 11.86
C GLY A 353 -22.44 8.94 11.23
N TRP A 354 -22.53 8.71 9.92
CA TRP A 354 -23.75 8.16 9.34
C TRP A 354 -24.04 6.78 9.94
N GLN A 355 -25.22 6.26 9.69
CA GLN A 355 -25.67 4.97 10.23
C GLN A 355 -26.10 4.04 9.11
N TYR A 356 -25.64 2.82 9.16
CA TYR A 356 -26.19 1.75 8.32
C TYR A 356 -27.67 1.53 8.67
N VAL A 357 -28.43 1.12 7.68
CA VAL A 357 -29.83 0.73 7.86
C VAL A 357 -29.94 -0.76 7.56
N ASP A 358 -29.86 -1.60 8.58
CA ASP A 358 -29.66 -3.06 8.46
C ASP A 358 -30.61 -3.75 7.48
N GLN A 359 -31.91 -3.38 7.51
CA GLN A 359 -32.90 -3.94 6.58
C GLN A 359 -32.67 -3.55 5.11
N GLY A 360 -31.84 -2.52 4.88
CA GLY A 360 -31.39 -2.08 3.56
C GLY A 360 -29.94 -2.49 3.23
N CYS A 361 -29.38 -3.44 4.00
CA CYS A 361 -28.01 -3.95 3.84
C CYS A 361 -28.04 -5.46 3.66
N LEU A 362 -28.06 -5.94 2.41
CA LEU A 362 -28.23 -7.36 2.12
C LEU A 362 -27.70 -7.77 0.74
N LYS A 363 -27.55 -9.06 0.54
CA LYS A 363 -27.29 -9.65 -0.78
C LYS A 363 -28.55 -9.63 -1.65
N LEU A 364 -28.39 -9.39 -2.94
CA LEU A 364 -29.50 -9.39 -3.91
C LEU A 364 -29.76 -10.81 -4.42
N ASP A 365 -31.04 -11.18 -4.59
CA ASP A 365 -31.45 -12.51 -5.04
C ASP A 365 -30.90 -12.89 -6.43
N GLY A 366 -30.72 -11.88 -7.30
CA GLY A 366 -30.18 -12.04 -8.65
C GLY A 366 -28.68 -11.91 -8.77
N GLY A 367 -27.97 -11.81 -7.64
CA GLY A 367 -26.53 -11.57 -7.54
C GLY A 367 -26.19 -10.09 -7.28
N GLY A 368 -25.16 -9.87 -6.46
CA GLY A 368 -24.75 -8.57 -6.00
C GLY A 368 -25.24 -8.21 -4.60
N SER A 369 -25.11 -6.95 -4.23
CA SER A 369 -25.43 -6.48 -2.89
C SER A 369 -25.92 -5.02 -2.84
N ILE A 370 -26.61 -4.66 -1.77
CA ILE A 370 -27.11 -3.32 -1.49
C ILE A 370 -26.74 -2.91 -0.06
N ILE A 371 -26.32 -1.66 0.09
CA ILE A 371 -26.11 -0.97 1.36
C ILE A 371 -26.99 0.28 1.37
N THR A 372 -27.63 0.54 2.48
CA THR A 372 -28.32 1.81 2.78
C THR A 372 -27.68 2.49 3.99
N LEU A 373 -27.29 3.73 3.81
CA LEU A 373 -26.75 4.61 4.86
C LEU A 373 -27.65 5.82 5.06
N ARG A 374 -27.88 6.26 6.28
CA ARG A 374 -28.62 7.48 6.58
C ARG A 374 -27.80 8.46 7.42
N ASN A 375 -28.08 9.75 7.27
CA ASN A 375 -27.61 10.76 8.19
C ASN A 375 -28.53 10.77 9.42
N PRO A 376 -28.05 10.48 10.64
CA PRO A 376 -28.89 10.48 11.84
C PRO A 376 -29.36 11.89 12.27
N ALA A 377 -28.71 12.95 11.78
CA ALA A 377 -29.02 14.34 12.11
C ALA A 377 -30.04 14.99 11.14
N THR A 378 -30.22 14.40 9.94
CA THR A 378 -31.16 14.87 8.92
C THR A 378 -32.01 13.72 8.41
N ASP A 379 -32.82 13.93 7.39
CA ASP A 379 -33.55 12.87 6.69
C ASP A 379 -32.81 12.34 5.45
N ASP A 380 -31.57 12.79 5.21
CA ASP A 380 -30.76 12.35 4.10
C ASP A 380 -30.32 10.89 4.21
N PHE A 381 -30.21 10.26 3.05
CA PHE A 381 -29.74 8.89 2.94
C PHE A 381 -29.07 8.63 1.58
N SER A 382 -28.31 7.53 1.54
CA SER A 382 -27.70 7.01 0.33
C SER A 382 -27.93 5.50 0.21
N ILE A 383 -27.99 5.03 -1.03
CA ILE A 383 -28.07 3.62 -1.38
C ILE A 383 -26.92 3.31 -2.33
N ILE A 384 -26.13 2.29 -2.00
CA ILE A 384 -24.98 1.84 -2.80
C ILE A 384 -25.24 0.39 -3.20
N ILE A 385 -25.21 0.10 -4.50
CA ILE A 385 -25.53 -1.20 -5.08
C ILE A 385 -24.41 -1.63 -6.01
N GLU A 386 -24.00 -2.88 -5.92
CA GLU A 386 -23.20 -3.53 -6.94
C GLU A 386 -23.90 -4.81 -7.42
N THR A 387 -23.65 -5.18 -8.68
CA THR A 387 -24.26 -6.33 -9.34
C THR A 387 -23.21 -7.21 -10.02
N MET A 388 -22.02 -7.36 -9.41
CA MET A 388 -20.89 -8.08 -9.98
C MET A 388 -21.23 -9.55 -10.31
N GLU A 389 -22.02 -10.19 -9.45
CA GLU A 389 -22.40 -11.60 -9.60
C GLU A 389 -23.70 -11.81 -10.38
N ALA A 390 -24.31 -10.74 -10.87
CA ALA A 390 -25.57 -10.84 -11.61
C ALA A 390 -25.34 -11.34 -13.05
N ASN A 391 -26.18 -12.27 -13.48
CA ASN A 391 -26.14 -12.83 -14.84
C ASN A 391 -27.23 -12.25 -15.77
N SER A 392 -28.11 -11.43 -15.23
CA SER A 392 -29.22 -10.83 -15.97
C SER A 392 -29.70 -9.54 -15.30
N VAL A 393 -30.43 -8.73 -16.03
CA VAL A 393 -31.09 -7.53 -15.52
C VAL A 393 -32.03 -7.88 -14.36
N GLN A 394 -31.98 -7.12 -13.28
CA GLN A 394 -32.78 -7.27 -12.07
C GLN A 394 -33.70 -6.07 -11.87
N ASN A 395 -34.92 -6.31 -11.38
CA ASN A 395 -35.83 -5.26 -10.93
C ASN A 395 -35.84 -5.22 -9.41
N LEU A 396 -35.52 -4.03 -8.84
CA LEU A 396 -35.48 -3.79 -7.41
C LEU A 396 -36.49 -2.71 -7.01
N GLU A 397 -37.32 -2.99 -6.00
CA GLU A 397 -38.16 -1.98 -5.33
C GLU A 397 -37.67 -1.80 -3.89
N VAL A 398 -37.18 -0.58 -3.55
CA VAL A 398 -36.87 -0.23 -2.16
C VAL A 398 -38.03 0.56 -1.57
N ARG A 399 -38.55 0.10 -0.43
CA ARG A 399 -39.64 0.74 0.29
C ARG A 399 -39.13 1.39 1.56
N LEU A 400 -39.21 2.72 1.61
CA LEU A 400 -38.68 3.54 2.69
C LEU A 400 -39.76 3.82 3.74
N PRO A 401 -39.41 3.83 5.05
CA PRO A 401 -40.29 4.27 6.12
C PRO A 401 -40.47 5.81 6.11
N LYS A 402 -41.35 6.32 6.98
CA LYS A 402 -41.32 7.75 7.32
C LYS A 402 -40.01 8.11 8.00
N GLY A 403 -39.53 9.35 7.85
CA GLY A 403 -38.31 9.84 8.49
C GLY A 403 -37.08 9.83 7.55
N LEU A 404 -37.21 9.36 6.31
CA LEU A 404 -36.23 9.58 5.25
C LEU A 404 -36.78 10.57 4.21
N SER A 405 -35.89 11.33 3.61
CA SER A 405 -36.22 12.36 2.61
C SER A 405 -37.01 11.79 1.45
N ARG A 406 -37.92 12.60 0.92
CA ARG A 406 -38.73 12.27 -0.28
C ARG A 406 -38.28 13.01 -1.53
N GLN A 407 -37.15 13.69 -1.45
CA GLN A 407 -36.54 14.36 -2.59
C GLN A 407 -36.11 13.33 -3.66
N PRO A 408 -36.02 13.73 -4.93
CA PRO A 408 -35.40 12.90 -5.96
C PRO A 408 -33.98 12.49 -5.53
N LEU A 409 -33.61 11.28 -5.94
CA LEU A 409 -32.26 10.75 -5.68
C LEU A 409 -31.35 11.07 -6.86
N CYS A 410 -30.25 11.73 -6.59
CA CYS A 410 -29.17 11.81 -7.56
C CYS A 410 -28.57 10.41 -7.75
N VAL A 411 -28.25 10.05 -9.00
CA VAL A 411 -27.75 8.71 -9.35
C VAL A 411 -26.40 8.83 -10.05
N TRP A 412 -25.46 8.03 -9.61
CA TRP A 412 -24.16 7.84 -10.25
C TRP A 412 -23.94 6.36 -10.56
N ARG A 413 -23.37 6.07 -11.71
CA ARG A 413 -23.21 4.70 -12.22
C ARG A 413 -21.79 4.46 -12.72
N SER A 414 -21.30 3.24 -12.49
CA SER A 414 -20.10 2.71 -13.12
C SER A 414 -20.38 1.35 -13.76
N ASN A 415 -19.85 1.16 -14.96
CA ASN A 415 -19.75 -0.13 -15.65
C ASN A 415 -18.43 -0.17 -16.43
N ALA A 416 -18.16 -1.24 -17.16
CA ALA A 416 -16.89 -1.42 -17.89
C ALA A 416 -16.60 -0.32 -18.92
N GLN A 417 -17.59 0.41 -19.42
CA GLN A 417 -17.46 1.45 -20.44
C GLN A 417 -17.37 2.86 -19.84
N GLN A 418 -17.97 3.07 -18.69
CA GLN A 418 -18.07 4.39 -18.07
C GLN A 418 -17.98 4.27 -16.55
N GLN A 419 -17.06 4.98 -15.93
CA GLN A 419 -16.89 5.00 -14.48
C GLN A 419 -17.38 6.33 -13.90
N PHE A 420 -18.13 6.24 -12.80
CA PHE A 420 -18.63 7.33 -11.99
C PHE A 420 -19.31 8.44 -12.82
N VAL A 421 -20.33 8.07 -13.60
CA VAL A 421 -21.05 8.96 -14.50
C VAL A 421 -22.44 9.28 -13.93
N ARG A 422 -22.76 10.59 -13.88
CA ARG A 422 -24.06 11.08 -13.44
C ARG A 422 -25.17 10.58 -14.37
N GLN A 423 -26.22 10.00 -13.77
CA GLN A 423 -27.42 9.53 -14.44
C GLN A 423 -28.61 10.46 -14.13
N PRO A 424 -29.72 10.37 -14.88
CA PRO A 424 -30.95 11.06 -14.50
C PRO A 424 -31.41 10.70 -13.09
N ASP A 425 -32.02 11.68 -12.40
CA ASP A 425 -32.55 11.49 -11.04
C ASP A 425 -33.66 10.46 -11.00
N VAL A 426 -33.69 9.69 -9.92
CA VAL A 426 -34.76 8.74 -9.63
C VAL A 426 -35.78 9.38 -8.69
N ASN A 427 -37.01 9.53 -9.19
CA ASN A 427 -38.11 10.04 -8.39
C ASN A 427 -38.70 8.95 -7.49
N GLN A 428 -38.95 9.31 -6.24
CA GLN A 428 -39.67 8.45 -5.31
C GLN A 428 -41.19 8.66 -5.44
N LYS A 429 -41.94 7.57 -5.44
CA LYS A 429 -43.41 7.63 -5.35
C LYS A 429 -43.89 7.04 -4.02
N SER A 430 -44.33 7.90 -3.11
CA SER A 430 -44.79 7.48 -1.77
C SER A 430 -43.78 6.61 -1.01
N GLY A 431 -42.47 6.97 -1.07
CA GLY A 431 -41.39 6.22 -0.44
C GLY A 431 -41.03 4.91 -1.13
N ARG A 432 -41.38 4.77 -2.40
CA ARG A 432 -40.98 3.63 -3.24
C ARG A 432 -39.98 4.10 -4.29
N ILE A 433 -38.83 3.45 -4.30
CA ILE A 433 -37.77 3.63 -5.30
C ILE A 433 -37.78 2.36 -6.17
N ARG A 434 -37.89 2.52 -7.48
CA ARG A 434 -37.83 1.41 -8.42
C ARG A 434 -36.65 1.56 -9.33
N LEU A 435 -35.86 0.50 -9.42
CA LEU A 435 -34.63 0.46 -10.17
C LEU A 435 -34.63 -0.77 -11.10
N THR A 436 -34.07 -0.57 -12.28
CA THR A 436 -33.66 -1.66 -13.16
C THR A 436 -32.15 -1.70 -13.13
N LEU A 437 -31.57 -2.79 -12.66
CA LEU A 437 -30.15 -2.97 -12.42
C LEU A 437 -29.56 -3.83 -13.52
N GLU A 438 -28.60 -3.28 -14.24
CA GLU A 438 -27.80 -4.00 -15.23
C GLU A 438 -26.81 -4.93 -14.52
N PRO A 439 -26.44 -6.09 -15.08
CA PRO A 439 -25.35 -6.92 -14.57
C PRO A 439 -24.03 -6.17 -14.56
N ASN A 440 -23.13 -6.60 -13.67
CA ASN A 440 -21.77 -6.09 -13.57
C ASN A 440 -21.70 -4.53 -13.57
N THR A 441 -22.47 -3.92 -12.69
CA THR A 441 -22.66 -2.46 -12.63
C THR A 441 -22.71 -1.98 -11.19
N VAL A 442 -22.19 -0.79 -10.93
CA VAL A 442 -22.30 -0.11 -9.63
C VAL A 442 -23.23 1.08 -9.76
N TYR A 443 -24.10 1.25 -8.76
CA TYR A 443 -24.98 2.40 -8.62
C TYR A 443 -24.84 3.00 -7.23
N SER A 444 -24.73 4.34 -7.16
CA SER A 444 -24.88 5.07 -5.92
C SER A 444 -25.97 6.13 -6.08
N LEU A 445 -26.93 6.09 -5.18
CA LEU A 445 -28.06 6.99 -5.13
C LEU A 445 -28.05 7.76 -3.84
N SER A 446 -28.38 9.07 -3.85
CA SER A 446 -28.43 9.88 -2.63
C SER A 446 -29.43 11.02 -2.75
N THR A 447 -29.96 11.45 -1.61
CA THR A 447 -30.65 12.74 -1.47
C THR A 447 -29.69 13.91 -1.34
N THR A 448 -28.40 13.65 -0.96
CA THR A 448 -27.35 14.66 -0.98
C THR A 448 -26.82 14.92 -2.39
N THR A 449 -26.34 16.12 -2.65
CA THR A 449 -25.82 16.56 -3.95
C THR A 449 -24.37 17.05 -3.86
N GLY A 450 -23.79 17.46 -4.98
CA GLY A 450 -22.45 18.03 -5.05
C GLY A 450 -21.36 17.01 -5.41
N GLN A 451 -21.71 15.74 -5.69
CA GLN A 451 -20.77 14.73 -6.17
C GLN A 451 -20.19 15.14 -7.53
N GLN A 452 -18.92 14.85 -7.75
CA GLN A 452 -18.19 15.18 -8.96
C GLN A 452 -17.32 14.02 -9.43
N HIS A 453 -17.21 13.88 -10.74
CA HIS A 453 -16.12 13.14 -11.36
C HIS A 453 -14.95 14.11 -11.54
N GLY A 454 -14.11 14.24 -10.50
CA GLY A 454 -12.98 15.15 -10.49
C GLY A 454 -11.92 14.76 -11.53
N THR A 455 -11.49 15.74 -12.32
CA THR A 455 -10.45 15.55 -13.34
C THR A 455 -9.57 16.77 -13.42
N PHE A 456 -8.34 16.57 -13.89
CA PHE A 456 -7.39 17.62 -14.22
C PHE A 456 -6.99 17.48 -15.68
N ALA A 457 -6.99 18.57 -16.42
CA ALA A 457 -6.71 18.58 -17.86
C ALA A 457 -5.21 18.73 -18.18
N ASP A 458 -4.42 19.08 -17.17
CA ASP A 458 -3.03 19.49 -17.26
C ASP A 458 -2.04 18.43 -16.74
N ILE A 459 -2.45 17.15 -16.70
CA ILE A 459 -1.56 16.05 -16.35
C ILE A 459 -0.49 15.92 -17.44
N PRO A 460 0.82 16.07 -17.12
CA PRO A 460 1.89 15.96 -18.09
C PRO A 460 1.95 14.58 -18.74
N ALA A 461 2.56 14.49 -19.93
CA ALA A 461 2.84 13.21 -20.56
C ALA A 461 3.90 12.42 -19.76
N PRO A 462 3.84 11.08 -19.76
CA PRO A 462 4.88 10.26 -19.14
C PRO A 462 6.22 10.46 -19.85
N ALA A 463 7.31 10.38 -19.07
CA ALA A 463 8.66 10.47 -19.61
C ALA A 463 9.61 9.52 -18.89
N PRO A 464 10.61 8.93 -19.59
CA PRO A 464 11.65 8.15 -18.96
C PRO A 464 12.42 8.96 -17.92
N PHE A 465 13.01 8.26 -16.94
CA PHE A 465 13.88 8.91 -15.96
C PHE A 465 15.06 9.61 -16.66
N PRO A 466 15.42 10.86 -16.24
CA PRO A 466 16.50 11.60 -16.89
C PRO A 466 17.86 10.90 -16.70
N ILE A 467 18.65 10.85 -17.77
CA ILE A 467 20.03 10.38 -17.76
C ILE A 467 20.86 11.22 -18.75
N PRO A 468 22.02 11.82 -18.39
CA PRO A 468 22.69 11.69 -17.09
C PRO A 468 21.89 12.27 -15.92
N TYR A 469 22.06 11.67 -14.76
CA TYR A 469 21.57 12.17 -13.47
C TYR A 469 22.74 12.41 -12.53
N SER A 470 22.65 13.44 -11.71
CA SER A 470 23.63 13.69 -10.65
C SER A 470 22.98 14.39 -9.46
N ASP A 471 23.42 14.03 -8.27
CA ASP A 471 23.08 14.67 -7.01
C ASP A 471 24.34 14.78 -6.15
N ASP A 472 24.73 16.02 -5.81
CA ASP A 472 25.79 16.34 -4.89
C ASP A 472 25.27 16.68 -3.50
N PHE A 473 23.97 16.53 -3.28
CA PHE A 473 23.21 16.76 -2.05
C PHE A 473 23.29 18.17 -1.46
N GLU A 474 23.99 19.12 -2.09
CA GLU A 474 24.20 20.47 -1.57
C GLU A 474 22.95 21.36 -1.65
N HIS A 475 21.99 21.02 -2.52
CA HIS A 475 20.78 21.80 -2.68
C HIS A 475 19.74 21.61 -1.55
N TYR A 476 19.97 20.68 -0.63
CA TYR A 476 19.13 20.47 0.56
C TYR A 476 19.55 21.35 1.73
N GLU A 477 19.76 22.67 1.52
CA GLU A 477 20.28 23.62 2.51
C GLU A 477 19.64 23.48 3.92
N GLN A 478 18.39 23.03 3.97
CA GLN A 478 17.65 22.72 5.19
C GLN A 478 17.08 21.29 5.10
N PRO A 479 17.86 20.25 5.42
CA PRO A 479 17.41 18.85 5.27
C PRO A 479 16.09 18.54 5.97
N ALA A 480 15.82 19.14 7.12
CA ALA A 480 14.56 18.99 7.86
C ALA A 480 13.32 19.42 7.04
N ALA A 481 13.45 20.41 6.15
CA ALA A 481 12.36 20.83 5.27
C ALA A 481 11.97 19.74 4.27
N TRP A 482 12.87 18.82 3.96
CA TRP A 482 12.68 17.69 3.05
C TRP A 482 12.45 16.36 3.78
N GLY A 483 12.28 16.39 5.09
CA GLY A 483 12.18 15.16 5.90
C GLY A 483 13.50 14.37 5.96
N TYR A 484 14.63 15.02 5.69
CA TYR A 484 15.96 14.43 5.52
C TYR A 484 16.07 13.47 4.32
N LEU A 485 15.07 13.43 3.43
CA LEU A 485 15.00 12.50 2.31
C LEU A 485 15.54 13.13 1.02
N PRO A 486 16.43 12.44 0.30
CA PRO A 486 16.89 12.86 -1.02
C PRO A 486 15.78 12.74 -2.08
N HIS A 487 15.90 13.47 -3.18
CA HIS A 487 14.99 13.34 -4.32
C HIS A 487 15.21 11.99 -5.04
N TYR A 488 14.10 11.38 -5.45
CA TYR A 488 14.02 10.18 -6.28
C TYR A 488 14.64 8.91 -5.69
N LEU A 489 15.36 8.96 -4.58
CA LEU A 489 15.80 7.77 -3.88
C LEU A 489 14.63 7.15 -3.09
N ALA A 490 14.54 5.83 -3.16
CA ALA A 490 13.52 5.05 -2.46
C ALA A 490 14.18 3.95 -1.63
N ASP A 491 14.11 4.08 -0.32
CA ASP A 491 14.72 3.14 0.62
C ASP A 491 13.90 1.84 0.66
N LEU A 492 14.57 0.71 0.49
CA LEU A 492 13.96 -0.61 0.57
C LEU A 492 14.15 -1.24 1.96
N ILE A 493 15.28 -1.00 2.59
CA ILE A 493 15.62 -1.40 3.96
C ILE A 493 16.55 -0.34 4.53
N GLY A 494 16.36 0.07 5.78
CA GLY A 494 17.15 1.09 6.45
C GLY A 494 16.64 2.49 6.19
N ALA A 495 17.47 3.49 6.49
CA ALA A 495 17.18 4.89 6.27
C ALA A 495 18.41 5.62 5.71
N PHE A 496 18.27 6.19 4.52
CA PHE A 496 19.28 6.97 3.84
C PHE A 496 18.91 8.45 3.93
N GLU A 497 19.64 9.20 4.75
CA GLU A 497 19.30 10.56 5.12
C GLU A 497 20.36 11.57 4.70
N ILE A 498 19.91 12.79 4.37
CA ILE A 498 20.79 13.93 4.14
C ILE A 498 21.35 14.41 5.49
N VAL A 499 22.66 14.40 5.59
CA VAL A 499 23.43 14.78 6.79
C VAL A 499 24.62 15.66 6.41
N GLU A 500 25.28 16.28 7.43
CA GLU A 500 26.54 16.96 7.24
C GLU A 500 27.66 15.99 6.80
N ALA A 501 28.43 16.37 5.80
CA ALA A 501 29.50 15.56 5.26
C ALA A 501 30.71 15.50 6.23
N PRO A 502 31.30 14.31 6.48
CA PRO A 502 32.49 14.20 7.26
C PRO A 502 33.72 14.73 6.50
N LYS A 503 34.59 15.49 7.21
CA LYS A 503 35.92 15.99 6.73
C LYS A 503 35.90 17.13 5.70
N HIS A 504 34.78 17.48 5.11
CA HIS A 504 34.65 18.68 4.28
C HIS A 504 33.32 19.40 4.59
N PRO A 505 33.20 20.70 4.33
CA PRO A 505 31.94 21.40 4.43
C PRO A 505 30.92 20.88 3.39
N GLY A 506 29.62 20.92 3.72
CA GLY A 506 28.55 20.54 2.83
C GLY A 506 27.71 19.40 3.37
N LEU A 507 26.84 18.89 2.54
CA LEU A 507 25.90 17.82 2.85
C LEU A 507 26.25 16.55 2.05
N CYS A 508 25.81 15.41 2.57
CA CYS A 508 25.94 14.13 1.90
C CYS A 508 24.78 13.21 2.30
N LEU A 509 24.68 12.07 1.70
CA LEU A 509 23.75 11.01 2.08
C LEU A 509 24.42 10.03 3.05
N ARG A 510 23.71 9.58 4.08
CA ARG A 510 24.19 8.56 5.01
C ARG A 510 23.12 7.48 5.23
N GLN A 511 23.52 6.21 5.21
CA GLN A 511 22.71 5.17 5.83
C GLN A 511 22.89 5.27 7.35
N THR A 512 21.79 5.53 8.08
CA THR A 512 21.85 5.95 9.50
C THR A 512 21.59 4.81 10.50
N VAL A 513 21.04 3.68 10.07
CA VAL A 513 20.61 2.57 10.93
C VAL A 513 21.70 1.53 11.04
N GLY A 514 22.38 1.45 12.18
CA GLY A 514 23.54 0.58 12.40
C GLY A 514 23.22 -0.79 13.04
N ASP A 515 21.98 -1.01 13.48
CA ASP A 515 21.54 -2.23 14.16
C ASP A 515 20.37 -2.91 13.43
N HIS A 516 20.15 -4.18 13.73
CA HIS A 516 19.07 -4.99 13.16
C HIS A 516 17.71 -4.51 13.63
N THR A 517 16.89 -4.03 12.71
CA THR A 517 15.52 -3.58 12.99
C THR A 517 14.57 -4.74 13.28
N LEU A 518 13.46 -4.46 13.97
CA LEU A 518 12.34 -5.38 14.04
C LEU A 518 11.50 -5.22 12.76
N SER A 519 11.88 -5.91 11.70
CA SER A 519 11.24 -5.80 10.38
C SER A 519 9.98 -6.67 10.26
N TRP A 520 9.02 -6.23 9.46
CA TRP A 520 7.89 -7.06 9.03
C TRP A 520 8.37 -8.16 8.07
N ALA A 521 9.16 -7.79 7.04
CA ALA A 521 9.84 -8.72 6.15
C ALA A 521 11.19 -9.16 6.73
N PRO A 522 11.76 -10.28 6.26
CA PRO A 522 13.11 -10.66 6.60
C PRO A 522 14.12 -9.55 6.29
N GLU A 523 15.16 -9.45 7.09
CA GLU A 523 16.21 -8.46 6.95
C GLU A 523 17.27 -8.90 5.94
N TRP A 524 17.81 -7.93 5.19
CA TRP A 524 18.91 -8.09 4.26
C TRP A 524 19.84 -6.86 4.34
N HIS A 525 20.71 -6.65 3.36
CA HIS A 525 21.51 -5.43 3.24
C HIS A 525 20.61 -4.20 3.19
N HIS A 526 21.01 -3.12 3.85
CA HIS A 526 20.30 -1.85 3.73
C HIS A 526 20.64 -1.19 2.40
N TYR A 527 19.63 -0.80 1.64
CA TYR A 527 19.81 -0.23 0.31
C TYR A 527 18.67 0.69 -0.10
N THR A 528 19.04 1.60 -1.01
CA THR A 528 18.11 2.53 -1.66
C THR A 528 18.28 2.44 -3.17
N ILE A 529 17.21 2.70 -3.93
CA ILE A 529 17.18 2.55 -5.38
C ILE A 529 16.78 3.84 -6.08
N ILE A 530 17.23 3.98 -7.34
CA ILE A 530 16.93 5.14 -8.19
C ILE A 530 17.00 4.76 -9.67
N GLY A 531 16.15 5.36 -10.50
CA GLY A 531 16.32 5.38 -11.95
C GLY A 531 15.23 4.69 -12.75
N ASP A 532 15.65 4.06 -13.86
CA ASP A 532 14.72 3.46 -14.82
C ASP A 532 15.08 1.98 -15.05
N SER A 533 14.09 1.10 -14.96
CA SER A 533 14.25 -0.34 -15.21
C SER A 533 14.63 -0.69 -16.66
N ALA A 534 14.54 0.27 -17.57
CA ALA A 534 14.91 0.11 -18.99
C ALA A 534 16.38 0.43 -19.30
N TRP A 535 17.15 0.96 -18.36
CA TRP A 535 18.57 1.28 -18.60
C TRP A 535 19.40 0.03 -18.86
N THR A 536 20.14 0.01 -19.96
CA THR A 536 20.97 -1.13 -20.39
C THR A 536 22.46 -0.87 -20.14
N ASP A 537 23.04 0.12 -20.83
CA ASP A 537 24.45 0.46 -20.78
C ASP A 537 24.62 1.81 -20.10
N TYR A 538 25.19 1.80 -18.93
CA TYR A 538 25.40 3.00 -18.10
C TYR A 538 26.50 2.77 -17.07
N GLU A 539 26.91 3.83 -16.43
CA GLU A 539 27.73 3.75 -15.23
C GLU A 539 27.06 4.49 -14.08
N VAL A 540 27.16 3.92 -12.89
CA VAL A 540 26.77 4.52 -11.62
C VAL A 540 28.01 4.72 -10.77
N SER A 541 28.18 5.92 -10.19
CA SER A 541 29.28 6.22 -9.29
C SER A 541 28.83 7.06 -8.11
N ALA A 542 29.50 6.87 -6.98
CA ALA A 542 29.37 7.71 -5.79
C ALA A 542 30.72 7.79 -5.07
N ASP A 543 30.97 8.90 -4.40
CA ASP A 543 32.00 8.98 -3.41
C ASP A 543 31.49 8.31 -2.13
N VAL A 544 32.32 7.45 -1.50
CA VAL A 544 31.99 6.73 -0.27
C VAL A 544 32.95 7.07 0.83
N TYR A 545 32.44 7.27 2.06
CA TYR A 545 33.26 7.43 3.24
C TYR A 545 32.89 6.32 4.22
N LEU A 546 33.89 5.49 4.55
CA LEU A 546 33.74 4.31 5.38
C LEU A 546 34.22 4.59 6.80
N ASN A 547 33.37 4.32 7.80
CA ASN A 547 33.84 4.22 9.17
C ASN A 547 34.66 2.92 9.35
N PRO A 548 35.43 2.77 10.44
CA PRO A 548 36.10 1.51 10.72
C PRO A 548 35.13 0.33 10.71
N GLN A 549 35.48 -0.73 9.98
CA GLN A 549 34.69 -1.94 9.77
C GLN A 549 33.42 -1.73 8.91
N ASP A 550 33.29 -0.63 8.20
CA ASP A 550 32.19 -0.43 7.25
C ASP A 550 32.53 -1.03 5.87
N GLU A 551 31.47 -1.30 5.16
CA GLU A 551 31.46 -1.64 3.75
C GLU A 551 30.39 -0.79 3.06
N ALA A 552 30.62 -0.40 1.81
CA ALA A 552 29.65 0.30 0.98
C ALA A 552 29.60 -0.34 -0.42
N ALA A 553 28.48 -0.16 -1.12
CA ALA A 553 28.38 -0.57 -2.51
C ALA A 553 27.59 0.40 -3.38
N VAL A 554 27.95 0.47 -4.66
CA VAL A 554 27.09 0.96 -5.74
C VAL A 554 26.49 -0.21 -6.48
N MET A 555 25.21 -0.09 -6.84
CA MET A 555 24.41 -1.16 -7.43
C MET A 555 23.97 -0.79 -8.85
N GLY A 556 23.81 -1.79 -9.71
CA GLY A 556 23.29 -1.54 -11.05
C GLY A 556 22.62 -2.74 -11.70
N ARG A 557 21.88 -2.46 -12.78
CA ARG A 557 20.99 -3.40 -13.46
C ARG A 557 20.06 -4.15 -12.49
N LEU A 558 19.55 -3.40 -11.51
CA LEU A 558 18.55 -3.92 -10.58
C LEU A 558 17.26 -4.20 -11.36
N CYS A 559 16.81 -5.44 -11.40
CA CYS A 559 15.64 -5.88 -12.16
C CYS A 559 14.50 -6.41 -11.28
N ASP A 560 14.77 -6.64 -10.00
CA ASP A 560 13.80 -7.10 -9.00
C ASP A 560 14.33 -6.64 -7.64
N VAL A 561 13.52 -6.03 -6.84
CA VAL A 561 13.86 -5.61 -5.49
C VAL A 561 13.05 -6.44 -4.51
N GLY A 562 13.75 -7.06 -3.58
CA GLY A 562 13.08 -7.89 -2.61
C GLY A 562 12.26 -7.07 -1.64
N SER A 563 11.00 -7.43 -1.50
CA SER A 563 10.17 -7.08 -0.37
C SER A 563 9.31 -8.27 0.03
N GLY A 564 8.78 -8.29 1.23
CA GLY A 564 8.01 -9.43 1.70
C GLY A 564 8.83 -10.74 1.68
N TYR A 565 8.55 -11.63 0.76
CA TYR A 565 9.07 -13.00 0.75
C TYR A 565 10.34 -13.20 -0.08
N GLY A 566 10.83 -12.20 -0.78
CA GLY A 566 12.03 -12.31 -1.61
C GLY A 566 12.87 -11.05 -1.45
N ILE A 567 13.72 -11.02 -0.45
CA ILE A 567 14.28 -9.80 0.12
C ILE A 567 15.52 -9.25 -0.53
N TRP A 568 16.15 -9.89 -1.47
CA TRP A 568 17.32 -9.32 -2.09
C TRP A 568 17.08 -8.70 -3.46
N ALA A 569 17.67 -7.54 -3.65
CA ALA A 569 17.71 -6.91 -4.95
C ALA A 569 18.56 -7.76 -5.92
N LYS A 570 17.98 -8.13 -7.05
CA LYS A 570 18.68 -8.87 -8.11
C LYS A 570 19.36 -7.90 -9.06
N GLY A 571 20.66 -8.03 -9.17
CA GLY A 571 21.50 -7.15 -9.98
C GLY A 571 22.99 -7.38 -9.72
N TYR A 572 23.79 -6.38 -10.01
CA TYR A 572 25.23 -6.38 -9.79
C TYR A 572 25.63 -5.30 -8.79
N TYR A 573 26.61 -5.60 -7.92
CA TYR A 573 27.11 -4.70 -6.90
C TYR A 573 28.62 -4.62 -6.94
N LEU A 574 29.15 -3.41 -6.81
CA LEU A 574 30.55 -3.16 -6.55
C LEU A 574 30.70 -2.79 -5.08
N LYS A 575 31.18 -3.73 -4.28
CA LYS A 575 31.38 -3.59 -2.83
C LYS A 575 32.82 -3.18 -2.53
N LEU A 576 33.04 -2.29 -1.55
CA LEU A 576 34.36 -1.91 -1.02
C LEU A 576 34.28 -1.88 0.51
N ASP A 577 35.19 -2.62 1.17
CA ASP A 577 35.39 -2.56 2.61
C ASP A 577 36.47 -1.55 3.02
N ASP A 578 36.51 -1.20 4.31
CA ASP A 578 37.47 -0.27 4.90
C ASP A 578 38.92 -0.76 4.86
N GLN A 579 39.16 -2.01 4.49
CA GLN A 579 40.47 -2.62 4.31
C GLN A 579 40.90 -2.63 2.84
N GLY A 580 40.06 -2.17 1.91
CA GLY A 580 40.33 -2.12 0.48
C GLY A 580 40.06 -3.43 -0.27
N THR A 581 39.27 -4.35 0.27
CA THR A 581 38.77 -5.49 -0.52
C THR A 581 37.63 -4.99 -1.39
N CYS A 582 37.82 -5.06 -2.69
CA CYS A 582 36.82 -4.67 -3.69
C CYS A 582 36.26 -5.93 -4.36
N LYS A 583 34.93 -6.09 -4.35
CA LYS A 583 34.24 -7.25 -4.94
C LYS A 583 33.19 -6.80 -5.93
N LEU A 584 33.21 -7.43 -7.12
CA LEU A 584 32.09 -7.39 -8.05
C LEU A 584 31.22 -8.62 -7.79
N VAL A 585 29.99 -8.40 -7.39
CA VAL A 585 29.05 -9.42 -6.94
C VAL A 585 27.83 -9.41 -7.85
N ILE A 586 27.25 -10.59 -8.10
CA ILE A 586 25.91 -10.76 -8.65
C ILE A 586 25.01 -11.41 -7.60
N THR A 587 23.83 -10.88 -7.42
CA THR A 587 22.78 -11.53 -6.63
C THR A 587 21.77 -12.17 -7.56
N ARG A 588 21.53 -13.47 -7.43
CA ARG A 588 20.64 -14.24 -8.29
C ARG A 588 19.95 -15.36 -7.52
N GLY A 589 19.01 -16.02 -8.18
CA GLY A 589 18.24 -17.13 -7.63
C GLY A 589 16.85 -16.72 -7.16
N LYS A 590 16.02 -17.71 -6.82
CA LYS A 590 14.60 -17.51 -6.52
C LYS A 590 14.28 -17.60 -5.04
N LEU A 591 15.06 -18.35 -4.26
CA LEU A 591 14.80 -18.61 -2.85
C LEU A 591 16.08 -18.48 -2.03
N ASN A 592 15.97 -17.91 -0.85
CA ASN A 592 16.99 -17.89 0.18
C ASN A 592 16.74 -19.05 1.14
N GLN A 593 17.79 -19.77 1.55
CA GLN A 593 17.66 -20.82 2.57
C GLN A 593 17.07 -20.30 3.89
N LYS A 594 17.34 -19.04 4.24
CA LYS A 594 16.79 -18.41 5.48
C LYS A 594 15.32 -18.03 5.36
N GLU A 595 14.77 -18.03 4.14
CA GLU A 595 13.39 -17.59 3.83
C GLU A 595 12.48 -18.72 3.41
N LEU A 596 12.93 -19.96 3.50
CA LEU A 596 12.04 -21.07 3.27
C LEU A 596 10.92 -21.03 4.30
N ILE A 597 9.75 -20.66 3.82
CA ILE A 597 8.54 -20.59 4.64
C ILE A 597 8.01 -22.00 4.83
N GLY A 598 7.52 -22.29 6.01
CA GLY A 598 6.93 -23.56 6.36
C GLY A 598 7.72 -24.30 7.45
N ASP A 599 7.22 -25.46 7.80
CA ASP A 599 7.91 -26.35 8.73
C ASP A 599 9.16 -27.00 8.07
N LYS A 600 9.93 -27.71 8.89
CA LYS A 600 11.19 -28.32 8.43
C LYS A 600 10.99 -29.31 7.28
N GLU A 601 9.90 -30.05 7.26
CA GLU A 601 9.58 -31.02 6.20
C GLU A 601 9.25 -30.32 4.89
N GLN A 602 8.49 -29.23 4.91
CA GLN A 602 8.20 -28.39 3.75
C GLN A 602 9.46 -27.74 3.20
N GLN A 603 10.35 -27.23 4.05
CA GLN A 603 11.62 -26.65 3.68
C GLN A 603 12.54 -27.69 3.01
N GLU A 604 12.67 -28.89 3.58
CA GLU A 604 13.46 -29.99 3.02
C GLU A 604 12.90 -30.45 1.66
N ALA A 605 11.56 -30.50 1.51
CA ALA A 605 10.92 -30.84 0.24
C ALA A 605 11.22 -29.83 -0.87
N ILE A 606 11.23 -28.52 -0.56
CA ILE A 606 11.58 -27.45 -1.50
C ILE A 606 13.07 -27.56 -1.88
N LEU A 607 13.96 -27.74 -0.92
CA LEU A 607 15.41 -27.86 -1.16
C LEU A 607 15.79 -29.11 -1.95
N ALA A 608 15.00 -30.18 -1.87
CA ALA A 608 15.20 -31.40 -2.64
C ALA A 608 14.87 -31.26 -4.14
N ARG A 609 14.17 -30.19 -4.53
CA ARG A 609 13.80 -29.93 -5.93
C ARG A 609 15.01 -29.47 -6.74
N LYS A 610 15.31 -30.17 -7.83
CA LYS A 610 16.44 -29.86 -8.73
C LYS A 610 16.20 -28.62 -9.60
N ASP A 611 14.94 -28.15 -9.72
CA ASP A 611 14.54 -27.00 -10.51
C ASP A 611 14.53 -25.68 -9.70
N VAL A 612 14.87 -25.74 -8.42
CA VAL A 612 14.93 -24.58 -7.53
C VAL A 612 16.37 -24.10 -7.41
N GLU A 613 16.64 -22.90 -7.92
CA GLU A 613 17.90 -22.19 -7.68
C GLU A 613 17.79 -21.45 -6.35
N ILE A 614 18.68 -21.81 -5.41
CA ILE A 614 18.76 -21.13 -4.12
C ILE A 614 19.37 -19.75 -4.37
N GLY A 615 18.71 -18.72 -3.86
CA GLY A 615 19.18 -17.36 -3.98
C GLY A 615 20.44 -17.09 -3.17
N GLY A 616 21.24 -16.13 -3.62
CA GLY A 616 22.44 -15.71 -2.92
C GLY A 616 23.31 -14.75 -3.70
N GLU A 617 24.34 -14.28 -3.01
CA GLU A 617 25.41 -13.48 -3.58
C GLU A 617 26.53 -14.38 -4.11
N TYR A 618 26.99 -14.07 -5.33
CA TYR A 618 28.09 -14.78 -5.99
C TYR A 618 29.15 -13.77 -6.44
N THR A 619 30.37 -13.89 -5.93
CA THR A 619 31.49 -13.04 -6.32
C THR A 619 31.93 -13.42 -7.74
N LEU A 620 31.91 -12.47 -8.67
CA LEU A 620 32.37 -12.61 -10.05
C LEU A 620 33.84 -12.27 -10.17
N SER A 621 34.31 -11.27 -9.41
CA SER A 621 35.71 -10.83 -9.41
C SER A 621 36.03 -10.15 -8.09
N GLU A 622 37.25 -10.31 -7.59
CA GLU A 622 37.74 -9.73 -6.35
C GLU A 622 39.15 -9.20 -6.51
N ALA A 623 39.45 -8.06 -5.90
CA ALA A 623 40.78 -7.51 -5.86
C ALA A 623 41.04 -6.77 -4.55
N LYS A 624 42.33 -6.68 -4.15
CA LYS A 624 42.79 -5.86 -3.04
C LYS A 624 43.30 -4.52 -3.57
N VAL A 625 42.68 -3.45 -3.17
CA VAL A 625 43.04 -2.08 -3.57
C VAL A 625 43.97 -1.48 -2.48
N SER A 626 45.12 -1.00 -2.89
CA SER A 626 46.07 -0.36 -1.99
C SER A 626 45.66 1.12 -1.78
N GLY A 627 45.95 1.65 -0.59
CA GLY A 627 45.66 3.05 -0.27
C GLY A 627 44.25 3.34 0.29
N ILE A 628 43.39 2.32 0.34
CA ILE A 628 42.11 2.43 1.02
C ILE A 628 42.32 2.38 2.53
N SER A 629 41.66 3.29 3.21
CA SER A 629 41.64 3.34 4.67
C SER A 629 40.34 3.95 5.18
N PRO A 630 39.89 3.57 6.38
CA PRO A 630 38.70 4.17 6.98
C PRO A 630 38.90 5.67 7.20
N LEU A 631 37.81 6.40 7.30
CA LEU A 631 37.72 7.84 7.54
C LEU A 631 38.32 8.70 6.40
N GLN A 632 38.27 8.20 5.19
CA GLN A 632 38.63 8.89 3.94
C GLN A 632 37.55 8.66 2.87
N TRP A 633 37.41 9.62 1.96
CA TRP A 633 36.55 9.54 0.80
C TRP A 633 37.25 8.79 -0.32
N HIS A 634 36.52 7.85 -0.95
CA HIS A 634 36.93 7.09 -2.11
C HIS A 634 35.81 7.04 -3.14
N ASN A 635 36.13 7.11 -4.43
CA ASN A 635 35.14 7.03 -5.48
C ASN A 635 34.93 5.58 -5.91
N LEU A 636 33.68 5.09 -5.85
CA LEU A 636 33.25 3.84 -6.44
C LEU A 636 32.53 4.09 -7.75
N ARG A 637 32.85 3.33 -8.80
CA ARG A 637 32.15 3.39 -10.08
C ARG A 637 31.96 1.99 -10.68
N LEU A 638 30.71 1.63 -10.98
CA LEU A 638 30.29 0.41 -11.63
C LEU A 638 29.78 0.74 -13.04
N ARG A 639 30.41 0.16 -14.08
CA ARG A 639 30.13 0.42 -15.49
C ARG A 639 29.62 -0.82 -16.20
N PHE A 640 28.57 -0.64 -16.99
CA PHE A 640 27.98 -1.66 -17.86
C PHE A 640 28.13 -1.23 -19.33
N ASP A 641 28.71 -2.11 -20.17
CA ASP A 641 28.90 -1.91 -21.60
C ASP A 641 28.68 -3.26 -22.32
N GLY A 642 27.46 -3.49 -22.79
CA GLY A 642 26.98 -4.80 -23.22
C GLY A 642 27.01 -5.81 -22.07
N ASP A 643 27.75 -6.92 -22.26
CA ASP A 643 27.95 -7.95 -21.25
C ASP A 643 29.22 -7.73 -20.37
N GLN A 644 29.98 -6.68 -20.66
CA GLN A 644 31.17 -6.31 -19.87
C GLN A 644 30.75 -5.48 -18.68
N ILE A 645 31.18 -5.89 -17.50
CA ILE A 645 30.92 -5.20 -16.22
C ILE A 645 32.26 -4.88 -15.61
N THR A 646 32.52 -3.61 -15.35
CA THR A 646 33.79 -3.12 -14.82
C THR A 646 33.59 -2.27 -13.57
N GLY A 647 34.35 -2.59 -12.53
CA GLY A 647 34.39 -1.84 -11.28
C GLY A 647 35.68 -1.02 -11.16
N TYR A 648 35.52 0.22 -10.74
CA TYR A 648 36.62 1.18 -10.53
C TYR A 648 36.61 1.68 -9.10
N VAL A 649 37.80 1.90 -8.55
CA VAL A 649 38.02 2.61 -7.28
C VAL A 649 39.00 3.75 -7.55
N ASP A 650 38.65 4.97 -7.16
CA ASP A 650 39.42 6.20 -7.40
C ASP A 650 39.86 6.37 -8.86
N GLY A 651 38.99 6.00 -9.80
CA GLY A 651 39.21 6.08 -11.23
C GLY A 651 40.06 4.94 -11.84
N ILE A 652 40.59 4.04 -11.02
CA ILE A 652 41.39 2.90 -11.45
C ILE A 652 40.51 1.66 -11.63
N GLU A 653 40.61 0.96 -12.79
CA GLU A 653 39.95 -0.32 -13.00
C GLU A 653 40.56 -1.38 -12.06
N VAL A 654 39.69 -1.99 -11.22
CA VAL A 654 40.17 -2.95 -10.21
C VAL A 654 39.55 -4.34 -10.36
N VAL A 655 38.31 -4.45 -10.81
CA VAL A 655 37.60 -5.72 -11.03
C VAL A 655 36.83 -5.69 -12.35
N LYS A 656 36.76 -6.85 -13.00
CA LYS A 656 36.00 -6.98 -14.26
C LYS A 656 35.43 -8.39 -14.41
N ALA A 657 34.24 -8.45 -15.02
CA ALA A 657 33.59 -9.71 -15.36
C ALA A 657 32.79 -9.57 -16.66
N THR A 658 32.48 -10.70 -17.28
CA THR A 658 31.56 -10.83 -18.40
C THR A 658 30.31 -11.54 -17.88
N SER A 659 29.13 -10.92 -17.99
CA SER A 659 27.88 -11.53 -17.60
C SER A 659 26.71 -10.91 -18.35
N ASP A 660 25.84 -11.74 -18.88
CA ASP A 660 24.61 -11.41 -19.59
C ASP A 660 23.34 -11.72 -18.76
N HIS A 661 23.51 -12.13 -17.49
CA HIS A 661 22.42 -12.59 -16.63
C HIS A 661 21.35 -11.50 -16.42
N TYR A 662 21.79 -10.27 -16.17
CA TYR A 662 20.90 -9.09 -16.14
C TYR A 662 21.38 -8.08 -17.18
N SER A 663 20.55 -7.82 -18.19
CA SER A 663 20.89 -6.94 -19.31
C SER A 663 20.45 -5.48 -19.11
N LYS A 664 19.59 -5.23 -18.16
CA LYS A 664 19.00 -3.90 -17.87
C LYS A 664 18.54 -3.79 -16.42
N GLY A 665 18.31 -2.58 -15.96
CA GLY A 665 17.75 -2.31 -14.64
C GLY A 665 18.21 -1.00 -14.04
N MET A 666 17.70 -0.69 -12.86
CA MET A 666 17.94 0.53 -12.09
C MET A 666 19.31 0.53 -11.42
N ALA A 667 19.69 1.68 -10.87
CA ALA A 667 20.84 1.87 -10.00
C ALA A 667 20.42 1.90 -8.51
N GLY A 668 21.41 1.87 -7.61
CA GLY A 668 21.19 2.01 -6.17
C GLY A 668 22.50 2.16 -5.39
N LEU A 669 22.32 2.41 -4.09
CA LEU A 669 23.39 2.46 -3.10
C LEU A 669 23.08 1.46 -1.99
N MET A 670 24.12 0.82 -1.45
CA MET A 670 23.96 -0.24 -0.44
C MET A 670 24.94 -0.04 0.71
N ALA A 671 24.46 -0.33 1.89
CA ALA A 671 25.21 -0.50 3.13
C ALA A 671 25.10 -1.97 3.56
N PRO A 672 26.13 -2.81 3.30
CA PRO A 672 26.05 -4.23 3.54
C PRO A 672 25.81 -4.61 5.00
N LEU A 673 24.97 -5.65 5.18
CA LEU A 673 24.80 -6.35 6.43
C LEU A 673 26.05 -7.18 6.71
N GLN A 674 26.60 -7.05 7.91
CA GLN A 674 27.71 -7.82 8.44
C GLN A 674 27.22 -8.75 9.56
N GLU A 675 28.08 -9.65 10.05
CA GLU A 675 27.69 -10.69 11.00
C GLU A 675 26.97 -10.15 12.25
N HIS A 676 27.37 -8.98 12.75
CA HIS A 676 26.85 -8.41 14.00
C HIS A 676 26.41 -6.95 13.91
N ARG A 677 26.44 -6.36 12.74
CA ARG A 677 26.08 -4.94 12.53
C ARG A 677 25.73 -4.66 11.09
N ILE A 678 25.13 -3.53 10.88
CA ILE A 678 24.88 -2.96 9.57
C ILE A 678 25.86 -1.83 9.35
N SER A 679 26.49 -1.77 8.18
CA SER A 679 27.37 -0.67 7.80
C SER A 679 26.60 0.64 7.74
N THR A 680 27.27 1.74 8.14
CA THR A 680 26.67 3.09 8.13
C THR A 680 27.53 4.06 7.31
N PRO A 681 27.84 3.73 6.04
CA PRO A 681 28.66 4.57 5.17
C PRO A 681 27.96 5.87 4.82
N TYR A 682 28.77 6.85 4.42
CA TYR A 682 28.32 8.06 3.77
C TYR A 682 28.53 7.95 2.27
N PHE A 683 27.66 8.62 1.51
CA PHE A 683 27.71 8.70 0.06
C PHE A 683 27.61 10.15 -0.38
N ASP A 684 28.37 10.52 -1.40
CA ASP A 684 28.32 11.85 -1.97
C ASP A 684 28.51 11.78 -3.50
N ASN A 685 28.21 12.87 -4.19
CA ASN A 685 28.43 13.00 -5.62
C ASN A 685 27.87 11.82 -6.45
N LEU A 686 26.65 11.40 -6.16
CA LEU A 686 25.97 10.35 -6.94
C LEU A 686 25.85 10.78 -8.40
N LYS A 687 26.38 9.97 -9.32
CA LYS A 687 26.29 10.21 -10.77
C LYS A 687 25.89 8.93 -11.50
N ILE A 688 24.96 9.10 -12.43
CA ILE A 688 24.53 8.04 -13.34
C ILE A 688 24.66 8.57 -14.76
N ASN A 689 25.56 7.98 -15.56
CA ASN A 689 25.85 8.44 -16.90
C ASN A 689 25.51 7.38 -17.95
N PRO A 690 24.96 7.75 -19.11
CA PRO A 690 24.73 6.81 -20.19
C PRO A 690 26.06 6.35 -20.80
N VAL A 691 26.12 5.08 -21.21
CA VAL A 691 27.26 4.44 -21.90
C VAL A 691 26.75 3.77 -23.16
N GLY A 692 27.60 3.64 -24.17
CA GLY A 692 27.35 2.82 -25.35
C GLY A 692 26.04 3.17 -26.06
N ARG A 693 25.04 2.28 -25.96
CA ARG A 693 23.75 2.39 -26.68
C ARG A 693 22.70 3.20 -25.94
N THR A 694 22.86 3.44 -24.65
CA THR A 694 21.90 4.22 -23.86
C THR A 694 21.96 5.69 -24.25
N LYS A 695 20.82 6.22 -24.68
CA LYS A 695 20.70 7.63 -25.08
C LYS A 695 20.40 8.50 -23.87
N ALA A 696 20.96 9.71 -23.88
CA ALA A 696 20.62 10.72 -22.89
C ALA A 696 19.13 11.10 -22.97
N VAL A 697 18.53 11.28 -21.81
CA VAL A 697 17.15 11.81 -21.62
C VAL A 697 17.27 13.08 -20.82
N THR A 698 16.88 14.21 -21.41
CA THR A 698 17.00 15.52 -20.76
C THR A 698 16.00 15.64 -19.61
N ALA A 699 16.49 16.04 -18.44
CA ALA A 699 15.63 16.38 -17.30
C ALA A 699 14.75 17.59 -17.61
N GLN A 700 13.49 17.53 -17.22
CA GLN A 700 12.65 18.71 -17.13
C GLN A 700 13.03 19.50 -15.87
N ARG A 701 13.07 20.82 -15.97
CA ARG A 701 13.24 21.65 -14.77
C ARG A 701 11.88 21.82 -14.10
N LEU A 702 11.62 20.97 -13.13
CA LEU A 702 10.45 21.05 -12.28
C LEU A 702 10.86 21.57 -10.90
N THR A 703 10.01 22.42 -10.32
CA THR A 703 10.22 22.91 -8.96
C THR A 703 9.41 22.03 -8.01
N VAL A 704 10.10 21.40 -7.07
CA VAL A 704 9.49 20.63 -6.00
C VAL A 704 9.48 21.49 -4.74
N GLU A 705 8.34 21.54 -4.09
CA GLU A 705 8.20 22.32 -2.84
C GLU A 705 8.61 21.45 -1.63
N PRO A 706 9.27 22.02 -0.63
CA PRO A 706 9.58 21.32 0.62
C PRO A 706 8.34 20.75 1.32
N LEU A 707 8.51 19.67 2.07
CA LEU A 707 7.44 19.02 2.84
C LEU A 707 7.07 19.83 4.10
N TYR A 708 8.06 20.40 4.74
CA TYR A 708 7.93 21.11 6.01
C TYR A 708 8.43 22.54 5.92
N ARG A 709 7.77 23.44 6.65
CA ARG A 709 8.28 24.78 6.87
C ARG A 709 9.22 24.72 8.07
N THR A 710 10.48 25.03 7.86
CA THR A 710 11.47 25.22 8.93
C THR A 710 11.62 26.70 9.18
N ASN A 711 11.33 27.16 10.42
CA ASN A 711 11.46 28.58 10.83
C ASN A 711 12.92 28.95 10.99
#